data_8c0b2d64197862fdb108e79135e4bab7
#
_entry.id   8c0b2d64197862fdb108e79135e4bab7
#
_cell.length_a   1.000
_cell.length_b   1.000
_cell.length_c   1.000
_cell.angle_alpha   90.00
_cell.angle_beta   90.00
_cell.angle_gamma   90.00
#
_symmetry.space_group_name_H-M   'P 1'
#
loop_
_entity.id
_entity.type
_entity.pdbx_description
1 polymer ?
#
loop_
_entity_poly.entity_id
_entity_poly.type
_entity_poly.pdbx_seq_one_letter_code
_entity_poly.pdbx_strand_id
1 'polypeptide(L)'
;MNRLILALLMIVATAASAQDFDFNEMEYTPAQTTFQLFAPAKAKNVKVRIYNQGIGGKALKTAKMKLVDGIWTATVRGDLLNKFYTFDMGRGETPGVFAKAVGVNGRRGAIINNMKTCPAGWSNDRHPVIKSPADLVVYELHHRDFSIARKDAKYPGKFLALTEPWAIEHLKQLGVNAVHILPSYDYGSVDETRLSQPQYNWGYDPVNYNVPEGSYSTDPYDPATRNREFKQMVQALHKAGIAVILDVVYNHTYDIDHSNFQLTYPDYYYRKTPTASLPEKEGSGNGTAPSQGDGSGSYSNGSGCGNETASEKPLMRRFMIESVKYWYNEYRIDGFRFDLMGCHDIETMNAIRQELSKLDPSIFIYGEGWSAGPCALPNEQLGMKANISQMPGIAAFSDEIRDGLRGPFDDDKKPGWLGGAPDCEESIKFGIAGAIAHPQVDMAKVNYSKKPWAAEPTQMMSYVSCHDDMCLVDRLRSSIPALAAAPPQHSEQAAPTAGAAPSALSGTAVPSASAAAPSACLLCSGGAAAEAELIRLALLAQTAVMTAQGVPFMLSGEELLRNKKLVHNSFESPDSINQLDWQNKERYPQVFKYYCDLIALRKNHPAFRLGDAHLVRKHLEFLDAPAGVVAFRLKDYAGRDDWRNIIVILNANRETTTVSIPKGMYTVVCKDGEINEQSNSKIFGRSTTVSPQSALILHD
;
A
#
# COMPACT_ATOMS: atom_id res chain seq x y z
N MET A 1 -26.57 -11.83 47.99
CA MET A 1 -25.93 -10.54 47.64
C MET A 1 -24.40 -10.65 47.55
N ASN A 2 -23.69 -11.19 48.54
CA ASN A 2 -22.21 -11.21 48.53
C ASN A 2 -21.55 -12.08 47.40
N ARG A 3 -22.21 -13.13 46.92
CA ARG A 3 -21.64 -13.96 45.81
C ARG A 3 -21.80 -13.35 44.43
N LEU A 4 -22.85 -12.54 44.19
CA LEU A 4 -23.02 -11.81 42.95
C LEU A 4 -22.04 -10.61 42.85
N ILE A 5 -21.78 -9.94 43.97
CA ILE A 5 -20.83 -8.82 44.06
C ILE A 5 -19.40 -9.32 43.84
N LEU A 6 -19.04 -10.52 44.35
CA LEU A 6 -17.72 -11.11 44.13
C LEU A 6 -17.53 -11.57 42.67
N ALA A 7 -18.57 -12.09 42.01
CA ALA A 7 -18.54 -12.46 40.61
C ALA A 7 -18.46 -11.22 39.69
N LEU A 8 -19.15 -10.14 40.04
CA LEU A 8 -19.09 -8.86 39.30
C LEU A 8 -17.73 -8.19 39.45
N LEU A 9 -17.12 -8.23 40.64
CA LEU A 9 -15.77 -7.72 40.90
C LEU A 9 -14.67 -8.54 40.18
N MET A 10 -14.84 -9.88 40.08
CA MET A 10 -13.89 -10.69 39.29
C MET A 10 -13.99 -10.44 37.75
N ILE A 11 -15.18 -10.18 37.26
CA ILE A 11 -15.38 -9.85 35.83
C ILE A 11 -14.80 -8.47 35.51
N VAL A 12 -14.95 -7.49 36.39
CA VAL A 12 -14.37 -6.14 36.24
C VAL A 12 -12.84 -6.18 36.37
N ALA A 13 -12.28 -6.98 37.29
CA ALA A 13 -10.85 -7.13 37.45
C ALA A 13 -10.18 -7.82 36.22
N THR A 14 -10.86 -8.82 35.60
CA THR A 14 -10.36 -9.47 34.41
C THR A 14 -10.43 -8.56 33.16
N ALA A 15 -11.43 -7.69 33.07
CA ALA A 15 -11.51 -6.70 31.97
C ALA A 15 -10.43 -5.61 32.12
N ALA A 16 -10.18 -5.11 33.33
CA ALA A 16 -9.14 -4.12 33.60
C ALA A 16 -7.74 -4.68 33.28
N SER A 17 -7.44 -5.93 33.64
CA SER A 17 -6.14 -6.55 33.36
C SER A 17 -5.89 -6.79 31.85
N ALA A 18 -6.93 -7.02 31.07
CA ALA A 18 -6.81 -7.16 29.60
C ALA A 18 -6.49 -5.83 28.92
N GLN A 19 -7.04 -4.73 29.43
CA GLN A 19 -6.76 -3.39 28.90
C GLN A 19 -5.35 -2.90 29.24
N ASP A 20 -4.77 -3.38 30.33
CA ASP A 20 -3.46 -2.93 30.83
C ASP A 20 -2.29 -3.83 30.39
N PHE A 21 -2.57 -4.97 29.73
CA PHE A 21 -1.51 -5.87 29.24
C PHE A 21 -0.75 -5.25 28.07
N ASP A 22 0.55 -5.02 28.25
CA ASP A 22 1.44 -4.32 27.29
C ASP A 22 2.07 -5.26 26.26
N PHE A 23 1.65 -6.52 26.17
CA PHE A 23 2.20 -7.55 25.27
C PHE A 23 3.71 -7.78 25.42
N ASN A 24 4.27 -7.56 26.60
CA ASN A 24 5.66 -7.93 26.88
C ASN A 24 5.74 -9.44 27.17
N GLU A 25 5.59 -10.25 26.11
CA GLU A 25 5.48 -11.71 26.22
C GLU A 25 6.79 -12.42 26.54
N MET A 26 7.94 -11.76 26.31
CA MET A 26 9.26 -12.33 26.60
C MET A 26 10.24 -11.24 27.02
N GLU A 27 10.79 -11.40 28.23
CA GLU A 27 11.83 -10.52 28.76
C GLU A 27 13.09 -11.34 29.08
N TYR A 28 14.17 -11.05 28.35
CA TYR A 28 15.43 -11.74 28.46
C TYR A 28 16.45 -10.97 29.30
N THR A 29 17.11 -11.70 30.18
CA THR A 29 18.40 -11.30 30.80
C THR A 29 19.37 -12.49 30.74
N PRO A 30 20.69 -12.29 30.83
CA PRO A 30 21.65 -13.40 30.87
C PRO A 30 21.44 -14.38 32.06
N ALA A 31 20.81 -13.94 33.14
CA ALA A 31 20.53 -14.78 34.30
C ALA A 31 19.25 -15.61 34.15
N GLN A 32 18.25 -15.09 33.44
CA GLN A 32 16.94 -15.71 33.30
C GLN A 32 16.13 -15.05 32.19
N THR A 33 15.15 -15.80 31.66
CA THR A 33 14.11 -15.26 30.76
C THR A 33 12.75 -15.42 31.41
N THR A 34 11.97 -14.36 31.47
CA THR A 34 10.57 -14.36 31.92
C THR A 34 9.66 -14.37 30.72
N PHE A 35 8.70 -15.27 30.72
CA PHE A 35 7.67 -15.43 29.70
C PHE A 35 6.32 -15.08 30.29
N GLN A 36 5.54 -14.28 29.61
CA GLN A 36 4.20 -13.84 30.01
C GLN A 36 3.24 -14.03 28.83
N LEU A 37 2.01 -14.42 29.12
CA LEU A 37 1.00 -14.62 28.10
C LEU A 37 -0.37 -14.28 28.65
N PHE A 38 -1.13 -13.45 27.96
CA PHE A 38 -2.53 -13.23 28.24
C PHE A 38 -3.37 -14.27 27.51
N ALA A 39 -3.94 -15.23 28.25
CA ALA A 39 -4.72 -16.32 27.73
C ALA A 39 -5.85 -16.67 28.71
N PRO A 40 -6.87 -17.47 28.31
CA PRO A 40 -7.98 -17.78 29.19
C PRO A 40 -7.53 -18.34 30.55
N ALA A 41 -8.03 -17.76 31.64
CA ALA A 41 -7.68 -18.21 32.99
C ALA A 41 -8.07 -19.69 33.25
N LYS A 42 -9.07 -20.22 32.53
CA LYS A 42 -9.50 -21.63 32.58
C LYS A 42 -8.61 -22.59 31.80
N ALA A 43 -7.61 -22.09 31.05
CA ALA A 43 -6.67 -22.94 30.32
C ALA A 43 -5.96 -23.89 31.28
N LYS A 44 -5.65 -25.10 30.81
CA LYS A 44 -5.00 -26.13 31.61
C LYS A 44 -3.64 -26.48 31.02
N ASN A 45 -2.67 -26.75 31.91
CA ASN A 45 -1.34 -27.21 31.49
C ASN A 45 -0.58 -26.24 30.56
N VAL A 46 -0.77 -24.92 30.75
CA VAL A 46 -0.03 -23.90 29.96
C VAL A 46 1.45 -24.04 30.21
N LYS A 47 2.22 -24.07 29.13
CA LYS A 47 3.66 -24.32 29.16
C LYS A 47 4.40 -23.38 28.20
N VAL A 48 5.64 -23.09 28.52
CA VAL A 48 6.62 -22.58 27.57
C VAL A 48 7.65 -23.67 27.27
N ARG A 49 7.97 -23.86 26.00
CA ARG A 49 8.98 -24.81 25.52
C ARG A 49 10.16 -24.05 24.93
N ILE A 50 11.36 -24.51 25.22
CA ILE A 50 12.61 -23.90 24.73
C ILE A 50 13.27 -24.85 23.75
N TYR A 51 13.81 -24.32 22.65
CA TYR A 51 14.44 -25.05 21.56
C TYR A 51 15.81 -24.51 21.21
N ASN A 52 16.67 -25.37 20.66
CA ASN A 52 17.94 -24.92 20.09
C ASN A 52 17.84 -24.33 18.70
N GLN A 53 16.79 -24.70 17.94
CA GLN A 53 16.63 -24.37 16.52
C GLN A 53 15.30 -23.70 16.27
N GLY A 54 15.24 -22.81 15.27
CA GLY A 54 14.03 -22.12 14.85
C GLY A 54 12.99 -23.05 14.22
N ILE A 55 13.42 -24.18 13.68
CA ILE A 55 12.56 -25.21 13.06
C ILE A 55 13.06 -26.60 13.42
N GLY A 56 12.16 -27.58 13.54
CA GLY A 56 12.51 -28.97 13.84
C GLY A 56 13.11 -29.19 15.24
N GLY A 57 13.65 -30.38 15.49
CA GLY A 57 14.27 -30.73 16.77
C GLY A 57 13.27 -30.90 17.94
N LYS A 58 13.75 -31.45 19.04
CA LYS A 58 12.97 -31.63 20.29
C LYS A 58 13.16 -30.45 21.23
N ALA A 59 12.17 -30.22 22.10
CA ALA A 59 12.26 -29.21 23.16
C ALA A 59 13.47 -29.55 24.08
N LEU A 60 14.34 -28.56 24.26
CA LEU A 60 15.46 -28.62 25.19
C LEU A 60 14.96 -28.58 26.63
N LYS A 61 13.94 -27.75 26.89
CA LYS A 61 13.37 -27.52 28.22
C LYS A 61 11.88 -27.21 28.06
N THR A 62 11.09 -27.65 29.05
CA THR A 62 9.67 -27.29 29.16
C THR A 62 9.43 -26.76 30.57
N ALA A 63 8.86 -25.56 30.67
CA ALA A 63 8.47 -24.97 31.96
C ALA A 63 6.94 -24.80 32.01
N LYS A 64 6.34 -25.17 33.15
CA LYS A 64 4.91 -24.97 33.43
C LYS A 64 4.69 -23.50 33.78
N MET A 65 3.70 -22.88 33.18
CA MET A 65 3.31 -21.51 33.51
C MET A 65 2.32 -21.49 34.67
N LYS A 66 2.30 -20.42 35.44
CA LYS A 66 1.38 -20.16 36.53
C LYS A 66 0.56 -18.91 36.22
N LEU A 67 -0.70 -18.94 36.56
CA LEU A 67 -1.56 -17.77 36.46
C LEU A 67 -1.28 -16.84 37.65
N VAL A 68 -0.79 -15.63 37.38
CA VAL A 68 -0.50 -14.59 38.39
C VAL A 68 -1.17 -13.31 37.90
N ASP A 69 -2.08 -12.76 38.68
CA ASP A 69 -2.82 -11.52 38.37
C ASP A 69 -3.45 -11.50 36.97
N GLY A 70 -4.03 -12.65 36.55
CA GLY A 70 -4.65 -12.79 35.24
C GLY A 70 -3.71 -13.09 34.07
N ILE A 71 -2.40 -13.15 34.30
CA ILE A 71 -1.38 -13.38 33.27
C ILE A 71 -0.66 -14.72 33.54
N TRP A 72 -0.54 -15.56 32.53
CA TRP A 72 0.25 -16.77 32.59
C TRP A 72 1.74 -16.43 32.55
N THR A 73 2.48 -16.81 33.60
CA THR A 73 3.88 -16.41 33.78
C THR A 73 4.77 -17.63 34.07
N ALA A 74 5.96 -17.65 33.49
CA ALA A 74 7.03 -18.59 33.82
C ALA A 74 8.38 -17.91 33.70
N THR A 75 9.30 -18.21 34.65
CA THR A 75 10.70 -17.77 34.59
C THR A 75 11.61 -18.98 34.40
N VAL A 76 12.44 -18.93 33.38
CA VAL A 76 13.42 -19.98 33.06
C VAL A 76 14.83 -19.44 33.36
N ARG A 77 15.50 -20.03 34.36
CA ARG A 77 16.87 -19.64 34.75
C ARG A 77 17.90 -20.12 33.75
N GLY A 78 18.97 -19.34 33.61
CA GLY A 78 20.09 -19.53 32.70
C GLY A 78 20.00 -18.64 31.47
N ASP A 79 21.09 -18.57 30.73
CA ASP A 79 21.21 -17.78 29.52
C ASP A 79 20.52 -18.51 28.36
N LEU A 80 19.44 -17.90 27.86
CA LEU A 80 18.68 -18.40 26.72
C LEU A 80 18.91 -17.59 25.42
N LEU A 81 19.92 -16.73 25.38
CA LEU A 81 20.26 -16.00 24.15
C LEU A 81 20.44 -16.96 22.97
N ASN A 82 19.89 -16.60 21.82
CA ASN A 82 19.90 -17.39 20.60
C ASN A 82 19.16 -18.75 20.70
N LYS A 83 18.28 -18.92 21.70
CA LYS A 83 17.32 -20.01 21.76
C LYS A 83 15.98 -19.56 21.22
N PHE A 84 15.13 -20.56 20.99
CA PHE A 84 13.78 -20.34 20.47
C PHE A 84 12.77 -20.85 21.50
N TYR A 85 11.55 -20.29 21.44
CA TYR A 85 10.50 -20.67 22.36
C TYR A 85 9.13 -20.79 21.68
N THR A 86 8.25 -21.54 22.32
CA THR A 86 6.82 -21.54 22.03
C THR A 86 6.01 -21.59 23.32
N PHE A 87 4.82 -21.02 23.28
CA PHE A 87 3.77 -21.27 24.25
C PHE A 87 2.90 -22.44 23.78
N ASP A 88 2.39 -23.24 24.71
CA ASP A 88 1.49 -24.37 24.46
C ASP A 88 0.35 -24.35 25.46
N MET A 89 -0.86 -24.06 25.00
CA MET A 89 -2.10 -24.12 25.78
C MET A 89 -2.89 -25.41 25.56
N GLY A 90 -2.27 -26.44 24.93
CA GLY A 90 -2.89 -27.75 24.66
C GLY A 90 -3.67 -27.81 23.33
N ARG A 91 -3.53 -26.79 22.47
CA ARG A 91 -4.15 -26.71 21.12
C ARG A 91 -3.14 -26.63 19.99
N GLY A 92 -1.89 -26.53 20.30
CA GLY A 92 -0.78 -26.29 19.39
C GLY A 92 0.25 -25.36 20.01
N GLU A 93 1.39 -25.24 19.36
CA GLU A 93 2.47 -24.37 19.77
C GLU A 93 2.43 -23.05 18.98
N THR A 94 2.66 -21.93 19.66
CA THR A 94 2.67 -20.58 19.09
C THR A 94 3.83 -19.77 19.67
N PRO A 95 4.46 -18.85 18.90
CA PRO A 95 5.42 -17.90 19.46
C PRO A 95 4.80 -16.84 20.38
N GLY A 96 3.48 -16.83 20.54
CA GLY A 96 2.70 -15.77 21.14
C GLY A 96 2.11 -14.84 20.10
N VAL A 97 1.31 -13.87 20.53
CA VAL A 97 0.67 -12.91 19.61
C VAL A 97 1.58 -11.72 19.29
N PHE A 98 2.59 -11.47 20.14
CA PHE A 98 3.47 -10.29 20.04
C PHE A 98 4.96 -10.67 19.98
N ALA A 99 5.29 -11.76 19.30
CA ALA A 99 6.69 -12.11 19.07
C ALA A 99 7.42 -10.96 18.34
N LYS A 100 8.61 -10.58 18.81
CA LYS A 100 9.46 -9.50 18.26
C LYS A 100 10.61 -10.02 17.41
N ALA A 101 10.79 -11.32 17.42
CA ALA A 101 11.73 -12.07 16.58
C ALA A 101 11.25 -13.52 16.49
N VAL A 102 11.43 -14.14 15.33
CA VAL A 102 11.04 -15.53 15.09
C VAL A 102 12.14 -16.28 14.34
N GLY A 103 12.11 -17.59 14.44
CA GLY A 103 12.91 -18.46 13.60
C GLY A 103 12.33 -18.56 12.18
N VAL A 104 13.05 -19.21 11.30
CA VAL A 104 12.65 -19.46 9.91
C VAL A 104 11.21 -20.00 9.84
N ASN A 105 10.41 -19.47 8.89
CA ASN A 105 8.96 -19.74 8.74
C ASN A 105 8.10 -19.38 9.95
N GLY A 106 8.53 -18.49 10.85
CA GLY A 106 7.69 -17.85 11.86
C GLY A 106 7.13 -18.74 12.99
N ARG A 107 7.45 -20.03 13.03
CA ARG A 107 6.80 -21.01 13.94
C ARG A 107 7.25 -20.93 15.40
N ARG A 108 8.40 -20.36 15.69
CA ARG A 108 8.96 -20.21 17.04
C ARG A 108 9.44 -18.81 17.28
N GLY A 109 9.10 -18.25 18.41
CA GLY A 109 9.70 -17.01 18.87
C GLY A 109 11.20 -17.18 19.12
N ALA A 110 12.00 -16.17 18.83
CA ALA A 110 13.43 -16.18 19.03
C ALA A 110 13.83 -15.24 20.17
N ILE A 111 14.78 -15.69 20.99
CA ILE A 111 15.33 -14.91 22.12
C ILE A 111 16.60 -14.23 21.61
N ILE A 112 16.49 -12.98 21.19
CA ILE A 112 17.59 -12.17 20.68
C ILE A 112 17.80 -10.92 21.53
N ASN A 113 18.94 -10.30 21.36
CA ASN A 113 19.19 -8.97 21.90
C ASN A 113 18.92 -7.93 20.81
N ASN A 114 17.73 -7.30 20.81
CA ASN A 114 17.34 -6.32 19.81
C ASN A 114 18.28 -5.12 19.72
N MET A 115 18.94 -4.72 20.80
CA MET A 115 19.96 -3.66 20.75
C MET A 115 21.14 -4.00 19.85
N LYS A 116 21.48 -5.29 19.71
CA LYS A 116 22.53 -5.75 18.81
C LYS A 116 22.10 -5.80 17.33
N THR A 117 20.83 -5.62 17.04
CA THR A 117 20.32 -5.50 15.66
C THR A 117 20.38 -4.06 15.13
N CYS A 118 20.67 -3.07 16.00
CA CYS A 118 20.78 -1.68 15.59
C CYS A 118 22.03 -1.48 14.70
N PRO A 119 21.88 -0.92 13.50
CA PRO A 119 23.02 -0.59 12.65
C PRO A 119 23.86 0.55 13.25
N ALA A 120 25.08 0.70 12.75
CA ALA A 120 25.95 1.79 13.16
C ALA A 120 25.27 3.16 12.97
N GLY A 121 25.28 3.99 14.01
CA GLY A 121 24.66 5.31 14.00
C GLY A 121 23.13 5.30 14.15
N TRP A 122 22.50 4.18 14.46
CA TRP A 122 21.05 4.09 14.66
C TRP A 122 20.53 5.05 15.74
N SER A 123 21.27 5.28 16.81
CA SER A 123 20.91 6.24 17.87
C SER A 123 20.80 7.68 17.37
N ASN A 124 21.49 8.01 16.27
CA ASN A 124 21.53 9.34 15.66
C ASN A 124 20.58 9.48 14.44
N ASP A 125 19.94 8.40 14.05
CA ASP A 125 18.93 8.45 13.00
C ASP A 125 17.79 9.37 13.40
N ARG A 126 17.18 10.05 12.44
CA ARG A 126 16.07 10.99 12.67
C ARG A 126 15.02 10.80 11.58
N HIS A 127 13.76 10.88 11.98
CA HIS A 127 12.65 10.94 11.06
C HIS A 127 12.79 12.11 10.09
N PRO A 128 12.50 11.96 8.81
CA PRO A 128 12.42 13.08 7.87
C PRO A 128 11.38 14.10 8.31
N VAL A 129 11.68 15.38 8.12
CA VAL A 129 10.78 16.45 8.55
C VAL A 129 9.68 16.66 7.50
N ILE A 130 8.48 16.19 7.81
CA ILE A 130 7.25 16.44 7.04
C ILE A 130 6.40 17.44 7.81
N LYS A 131 6.26 18.65 7.29
CA LYS A 131 5.55 19.74 7.98
C LYS A 131 4.02 19.57 7.94
N SER A 132 3.52 18.98 6.88
CA SER A 132 2.10 18.71 6.66
C SER A 132 1.95 17.45 5.82
N PRO A 133 0.91 16.64 6.00
CA PRO A 133 0.60 15.55 5.07
C PRO A 133 0.45 16.01 3.60
N ALA A 134 0.06 17.28 3.37
CA ALA A 134 -0.01 17.86 2.03
C ALA A 134 1.35 17.95 1.32
N ASP A 135 2.46 17.93 2.08
CA ASP A 135 3.84 17.95 1.54
C ASP A 135 4.34 16.57 1.10
N LEU A 136 3.60 15.50 1.41
CA LEU A 136 3.94 14.15 1.02
C LEU A 136 3.73 13.93 -0.50
N VAL A 137 4.64 13.17 -1.08
CA VAL A 137 4.49 12.48 -2.37
C VAL A 137 4.85 11.03 -2.11
N VAL A 138 3.83 10.17 -2.06
CA VAL A 138 3.96 8.79 -1.64
C VAL A 138 4.24 7.89 -2.83
N TYR A 139 5.26 7.05 -2.73
CA TYR A 139 5.68 6.07 -3.71
C TYR A 139 5.51 4.66 -3.15
N GLU A 140 4.55 3.92 -3.66
CA GLU A 140 4.28 2.54 -3.25
C GLU A 140 5.25 1.58 -3.90
N LEU A 141 5.88 0.72 -3.13
CA LEU A 141 6.76 -0.31 -3.69
C LEU A 141 6.67 -1.64 -2.93
N HIS A 142 6.93 -2.71 -3.67
CA HIS A 142 7.21 -4.03 -3.16
C HIS A 142 8.71 -4.33 -3.33
N HIS A 143 9.36 -4.85 -2.29
CA HIS A 143 10.82 -5.07 -2.29
C HIS A 143 11.33 -5.87 -3.48
N ARG A 144 10.58 -6.91 -3.82
CA ARG A 144 10.95 -7.83 -4.89
C ARG A 144 10.70 -7.21 -6.26
N ASP A 145 9.52 -6.62 -6.48
CA ASP A 145 9.18 -5.94 -7.74
C ASP A 145 10.20 -4.88 -8.13
N PHE A 146 10.56 -4.06 -7.14
CA PHE A 146 11.45 -2.93 -7.33
C PHE A 146 12.86 -3.33 -7.74
N SER A 147 13.39 -4.44 -7.19
CA SER A 147 14.81 -4.73 -7.29
C SER A 147 15.19 -6.03 -7.97
N ILE A 148 14.27 -7.00 -8.13
CA ILE A 148 14.62 -8.36 -8.58
C ILE A 148 15.17 -8.41 -10.01
N ALA A 149 14.68 -7.54 -10.91
CA ALA A 149 15.14 -7.46 -12.31
C ALA A 149 16.36 -6.54 -12.51
N ARG A 150 16.81 -5.88 -11.44
CA ARG A 150 17.95 -4.95 -11.53
C ARG A 150 19.27 -5.72 -11.58
N LYS A 151 19.93 -5.70 -12.76
CA LYS A 151 21.12 -6.53 -13.05
C LYS A 151 22.34 -6.19 -12.20
N ASP A 152 22.47 -4.94 -11.76
CA ASP A 152 23.56 -4.42 -10.94
C ASP A 152 23.22 -4.35 -9.45
N ALA A 153 22.02 -4.82 -9.04
CA ALA A 153 21.68 -4.92 -7.64
C ALA A 153 22.48 -6.02 -6.95
N LYS A 154 23.09 -5.69 -5.82
CA LYS A 154 23.80 -6.65 -4.97
C LYS A 154 22.82 -7.50 -4.14
N TYR A 155 21.67 -6.94 -3.79
CA TYR A 155 20.68 -7.56 -2.93
C TYR A 155 19.27 -7.58 -3.59
N PRO A 156 19.12 -8.21 -4.78
CA PRO A 156 17.84 -8.20 -5.49
C PRO A 156 16.74 -8.89 -4.67
N GLY A 157 15.58 -8.25 -4.56
CA GLY A 157 14.42 -8.74 -3.82
C GLY A 157 14.55 -8.70 -2.29
N LYS A 158 15.54 -7.97 -1.73
CA LYS A 158 15.83 -7.91 -0.29
C LYS A 158 15.67 -6.50 0.27
N PHE A 159 15.51 -6.38 1.60
CA PHE A 159 15.50 -5.09 2.30
C PHE A 159 16.70 -4.22 1.92
N LEU A 160 17.87 -4.84 1.86
CA LEU A 160 19.13 -4.14 1.56
C LEU A 160 19.20 -3.54 0.15
N ALA A 161 18.35 -3.95 -0.79
CA ALA A 161 18.29 -3.32 -2.11
C ALA A 161 17.99 -1.82 -2.01
N LEU A 162 17.15 -1.42 -1.04
CA LEU A 162 16.82 -0.02 -0.79
C LEU A 162 17.92 0.77 -0.03
N THR A 163 19.04 0.13 0.30
CA THR A 163 20.24 0.80 0.81
C THR A 163 21.27 1.09 -0.27
N GLU A 164 21.07 0.53 -1.47
CA GLU A 164 22.03 0.65 -2.55
C GLU A 164 21.96 2.04 -3.22
N PRO A 165 23.09 2.58 -3.70
CA PRO A 165 23.15 3.91 -4.28
C PRO A 165 22.17 4.13 -5.44
N TRP A 166 22.01 3.14 -6.32
CA TRP A 166 21.11 3.25 -7.48
C TRP A 166 19.62 3.43 -7.05
N ALA A 167 19.19 2.74 -5.97
CA ALA A 167 17.84 2.82 -5.48
C ALA A 167 17.58 4.19 -4.84
N ILE A 168 18.47 4.62 -3.95
CA ILE A 168 18.39 5.93 -3.31
C ILE A 168 18.45 7.06 -4.35
N GLU A 169 19.34 6.97 -5.34
CA GLU A 169 19.47 7.96 -6.40
C GLU A 169 18.20 8.04 -7.26
N HIS A 170 17.59 6.90 -7.63
CA HIS A 170 16.34 6.87 -8.37
C HIS A 170 15.22 7.60 -7.62
N LEU A 171 15.00 7.28 -6.34
CA LEU A 171 13.98 7.91 -5.51
C LEU A 171 14.21 9.42 -5.33
N LYS A 172 15.47 9.84 -5.17
CA LYS A 172 15.84 11.26 -5.09
C LYS A 172 15.65 12.00 -6.40
N GLN A 173 16.04 11.39 -7.54
CA GLN A 173 15.83 11.98 -8.87
C GLN A 173 14.34 12.15 -9.17
N LEU A 174 13.53 11.14 -8.82
CA LEU A 174 12.08 11.20 -8.97
C LEU A 174 11.47 12.30 -8.10
N GLY A 175 12.06 12.57 -6.94
CA GLY A 175 11.64 13.65 -6.04
C GLY A 175 10.60 13.24 -5.01
N VAL A 176 10.26 11.95 -4.86
CA VAL A 176 9.37 11.44 -3.81
C VAL A 176 10.01 11.62 -2.44
N ASN A 177 9.21 11.80 -1.41
CA ASN A 177 9.69 12.02 -0.05
C ASN A 177 9.07 11.04 0.98
N ALA A 178 8.26 10.10 0.52
CA ALA A 178 7.77 8.99 1.31
C ALA A 178 7.70 7.71 0.46
N VAL A 179 8.14 6.60 1.02
CA VAL A 179 8.00 5.27 0.43
C VAL A 179 7.00 4.48 1.27
N HIS A 180 5.90 4.07 0.64
CA HIS A 180 4.99 3.08 1.19
C HIS A 180 5.47 1.69 0.76
N ILE A 181 5.94 0.90 1.72
CA ILE A 181 6.37 -0.48 1.48
C ILE A 181 5.20 -1.43 1.72
N LEU A 182 4.94 -2.32 0.74
CA LEU A 182 3.96 -3.39 0.88
C LEU A 182 4.27 -4.25 2.12
N PRO A 183 3.35 -5.13 2.58
CA PRO A 183 3.54 -5.86 3.82
C PRO A 183 4.93 -6.44 3.96
N SER A 184 5.62 -6.05 5.00
CA SER A 184 7.04 -6.37 5.25
C SER A 184 7.26 -7.06 6.59
N TYR A 185 6.17 -7.46 7.27
CA TYR A 185 6.20 -8.35 8.41
C TYR A 185 6.07 -9.81 7.96
N ASP A 186 6.33 -10.74 8.88
CA ASP A 186 6.34 -12.19 8.66
C ASP A 186 4.97 -12.71 8.21
N TYR A 187 4.89 -13.28 7.02
CA TYR A 187 3.68 -13.77 6.37
C TYR A 187 3.83 -15.24 5.92
N GLY A 188 2.70 -15.91 5.58
CA GLY A 188 2.63 -17.37 5.52
C GLY A 188 2.90 -18.01 4.17
N SER A 189 2.73 -17.31 3.06
CA SER A 189 2.72 -17.91 1.71
C SER A 189 4.09 -18.16 1.11
N VAL A 190 5.18 -17.68 1.71
CA VAL A 190 6.56 -17.94 1.25
C VAL A 190 7.28 -18.87 2.23
N ASP A 191 7.75 -20.03 1.73
CA ASP A 191 8.60 -20.95 2.50
C ASP A 191 10.04 -20.44 2.53
N GLU A 192 10.44 -19.82 3.62
CA GLU A 192 11.77 -19.26 3.83
C GLU A 192 12.89 -20.30 3.76
N THR A 193 12.58 -21.60 3.90
CA THR A 193 13.55 -22.68 3.77
C THR A 193 13.88 -23.04 2.33
N ARG A 194 13.12 -22.50 1.35
CA ARG A 194 13.23 -22.82 -0.06
C ARG A 194 13.37 -21.59 -0.97
N LEU A 195 14.02 -20.53 -0.49
CA LEU A 195 14.18 -19.27 -1.22
C LEU A 195 14.99 -19.40 -2.55
N SER A 196 15.64 -20.52 -2.80
CA SER A 196 16.25 -20.85 -4.10
C SER A 196 15.22 -21.24 -5.17
N GLN A 197 13.99 -21.52 -4.78
CA GLN A 197 12.87 -21.80 -5.69
C GLN A 197 12.07 -20.51 -5.93
N PRO A 198 11.49 -20.32 -7.13
CA PRO A 198 10.62 -19.20 -7.40
C PRO A 198 9.42 -19.20 -6.44
N GLN A 199 9.27 -18.14 -5.68
CA GLN A 199 8.15 -17.91 -4.78
C GLN A 199 7.87 -16.41 -4.78
N TYR A 200 6.63 -16.04 -4.88
CA TYR A 200 6.19 -14.66 -4.88
C TYR A 200 4.85 -14.51 -4.16
N ASN A 201 4.74 -13.52 -3.34
CA ASN A 201 3.47 -13.04 -2.78
C ASN A 201 3.63 -11.56 -2.39
N TRP A 202 2.53 -10.81 -2.38
CA TRP A 202 2.53 -9.42 -1.87
C TRP A 202 2.69 -9.35 -0.36
N GLY A 203 2.33 -10.42 0.38
CA GLY A 203 2.48 -10.50 1.82
C GLY A 203 1.22 -10.12 2.63
N TYR A 204 0.04 -10.11 2.02
CA TYR A 204 -1.23 -9.83 2.72
C TYR A 204 -1.81 -11.07 3.43
N ASP A 205 -0.95 -11.92 3.94
CA ASP A 205 -1.29 -13.15 4.68
C ASP A 205 -0.50 -13.26 6.00
N PRO A 206 -0.79 -12.34 6.97
CA PRO A 206 0.01 -12.13 8.16
C PRO A 206 0.05 -13.34 9.11
N VAL A 207 1.25 -13.64 9.63
CA VAL A 207 1.50 -14.66 10.66
C VAL A 207 2.04 -14.02 11.94
N ASN A 208 3.13 -13.26 11.86
CA ASN A 208 3.73 -12.54 13.00
C ASN A 208 3.84 -11.04 12.70
N TYR A 209 2.88 -10.27 13.20
CA TYR A 209 2.69 -8.84 12.89
C TYR A 209 3.83 -7.90 13.30
N ASN A 210 4.72 -8.34 14.22
CA ASN A 210 5.74 -7.48 14.82
C ASN A 210 7.16 -7.94 14.50
N VAL A 211 7.32 -8.73 13.43
CA VAL A 211 8.60 -9.28 12.98
C VAL A 211 8.78 -8.98 11.51
N PRO A 212 9.90 -8.42 11.04
CA PRO A 212 10.18 -8.26 9.62
C PRO A 212 10.22 -9.61 8.89
N GLU A 213 9.75 -9.63 7.63
CA GLU A 213 9.68 -10.80 6.77
C GLU A 213 11.08 -11.38 6.49
N GLY A 214 11.22 -12.70 6.65
CA GLY A 214 12.50 -13.37 6.51
C GLY A 214 12.92 -13.59 5.06
N SER A 215 12.00 -13.73 4.13
CA SER A 215 12.31 -13.87 2.71
C SER A 215 12.97 -12.62 2.12
N TYR A 216 12.76 -11.45 2.73
CA TYR A 216 13.42 -10.20 2.34
C TYR A 216 14.77 -9.98 3.05
N SER A 217 15.16 -10.84 4.01
CA SER A 217 16.50 -10.81 4.62
C SER A 217 17.51 -11.65 3.84
N THR A 218 18.79 -11.40 4.06
CA THR A 218 19.87 -12.18 3.45
C THR A 218 20.06 -13.53 4.12
N ASP A 219 19.63 -13.70 5.37
CA ASP A 219 19.65 -14.97 6.11
C ASP A 219 18.37 -15.12 6.97
N PRO A 220 17.36 -15.87 6.51
CA PRO A 220 16.14 -16.11 7.28
C PRO A 220 16.33 -17.04 8.49
N TYR A 221 17.44 -17.80 8.55
CA TYR A 221 17.72 -18.69 9.67
C TYR A 221 18.29 -17.96 10.90
N ASP A 222 18.94 -16.81 10.70
CA ASP A 222 19.32 -15.91 11.80
C ASP A 222 18.25 -14.88 12.09
N PRO A 223 17.48 -15.00 13.18
CA PRO A 223 16.38 -14.09 13.50
C PRO A 223 16.81 -12.63 13.71
N ALA A 224 18.09 -12.38 14.03
CA ALA A 224 18.62 -11.05 14.20
C ALA A 224 18.89 -10.34 12.86
N THR A 225 19.10 -11.10 11.79
CA THR A 225 19.45 -10.55 10.48
C THR A 225 18.26 -9.78 9.89
N ARG A 226 17.04 -10.36 9.87
CA ARG A 226 15.84 -9.65 9.36
C ARG A 226 15.59 -8.33 10.09
N ASN A 227 15.72 -8.31 11.42
CA ASN A 227 15.54 -7.11 12.23
C ASN A 227 16.61 -6.05 11.94
N ARG A 228 17.86 -6.46 11.77
CA ARG A 228 18.98 -5.56 11.45
C ARG A 228 18.85 -4.96 10.05
N GLU A 229 18.56 -5.77 9.05
CA GLU A 229 18.49 -5.33 7.66
C GLU A 229 17.30 -4.40 7.39
N PHE A 230 16.16 -4.65 8.04
CA PHE A 230 15.03 -3.73 8.00
C PHE A 230 15.41 -2.36 8.59
N LYS A 231 16.11 -2.32 9.74
CA LYS A 231 16.61 -1.06 10.31
C LYS A 231 17.63 -0.36 9.41
N GLN A 232 18.49 -1.12 8.72
CA GLN A 232 19.44 -0.55 7.75
C GLN A 232 18.72 0.10 6.58
N MET A 233 17.66 -0.52 6.07
CA MET A 233 16.81 0.03 5.02
C MET A 233 16.17 1.35 5.47
N VAL A 234 15.49 1.37 6.61
CA VAL A 234 14.86 2.58 7.14
C VAL A 234 15.89 3.69 7.33
N GLN A 235 17.05 3.39 7.94
CA GLN A 235 18.11 4.37 8.14
C GLN A 235 18.65 4.94 6.82
N ALA A 236 18.74 4.13 5.76
CA ALA A 236 19.22 4.60 4.46
C ALA A 236 18.21 5.56 3.80
N LEU A 237 16.92 5.24 3.88
CA LEU A 237 15.84 6.11 3.39
C LEU A 237 15.77 7.42 4.20
N HIS A 238 15.85 7.38 5.52
CA HIS A 238 15.89 8.59 6.37
C HIS A 238 17.08 9.50 6.04
N LYS A 239 18.28 8.94 5.84
CA LYS A 239 19.46 9.70 5.39
C LYS A 239 19.25 10.38 4.04
N ALA A 240 18.39 9.82 3.20
CA ALA A 240 18.01 10.42 1.93
C ALA A 240 16.87 11.45 2.05
N GLY A 241 16.31 11.66 3.24
CA GLY A 241 15.16 12.53 3.49
C GLY A 241 13.82 11.92 3.06
N ILE A 242 13.73 10.59 3.03
CA ILE A 242 12.57 9.83 2.58
C ILE A 242 11.94 9.12 3.79
N ALA A 243 10.69 9.43 4.06
CA ALA A 243 9.89 8.79 5.10
C ALA A 243 9.50 7.35 4.70
N VAL A 244 9.32 6.48 5.69
CA VAL A 244 8.91 5.08 5.47
C VAL A 244 7.52 4.86 6.04
N ILE A 245 6.59 4.47 5.19
CA ILE A 245 5.22 4.12 5.53
C ILE A 245 5.09 2.59 5.45
N LEU A 246 4.66 1.97 6.53
CA LEU A 246 4.47 0.52 6.59
C LEU A 246 3.01 0.17 6.28
N ASP A 247 2.82 -0.79 5.38
CA ASP A 247 1.52 -1.43 5.16
C ASP A 247 1.22 -2.40 6.30
N VAL A 248 0.07 -2.26 6.95
CA VAL A 248 -0.35 -3.08 8.09
C VAL A 248 -1.69 -3.75 7.84
N VAL A 249 -1.72 -5.09 8.01
CA VAL A 249 -2.87 -5.94 7.70
C VAL A 249 -3.44 -6.52 9.00
N TYR A 250 -4.09 -5.67 9.81
CA TYR A 250 -4.70 -6.13 11.07
C TYR A 250 -6.11 -6.69 10.89
N ASN A 251 -6.69 -6.56 9.69
CA ASN A 251 -8.08 -6.94 9.43
C ASN A 251 -8.33 -8.44 9.41
N HIS A 252 -7.31 -9.27 9.16
CA HIS A 252 -7.40 -10.73 9.16
C HIS A 252 -6.09 -11.42 9.54
N THR A 253 -6.12 -12.74 9.65
CA THR A 253 -4.94 -13.62 9.79
C THR A 253 -4.88 -14.58 8.61
N TYR A 254 -3.70 -15.04 8.26
CA TYR A 254 -3.48 -16.03 7.18
C TYR A 254 -4.37 -17.26 7.31
N ASP A 255 -4.51 -17.78 8.54
CA ASP A 255 -5.29 -18.96 8.88
C ASP A 255 -5.91 -18.76 10.27
N ILE A 256 -7.18 -19.11 10.45
CA ILE A 256 -7.82 -19.00 11.76
C ILE A 256 -7.26 -20.06 12.71
N ASP A 257 -7.32 -21.33 12.33
CA ASP A 257 -7.13 -22.47 13.24
C ASP A 257 -5.70 -22.55 13.80
N HIS A 258 -4.73 -22.14 13.01
CA HIS A 258 -3.31 -22.17 13.38
C HIS A 258 -2.74 -20.78 13.67
N SER A 259 -3.55 -19.72 13.63
CA SER A 259 -3.09 -18.37 13.95
C SER A 259 -2.62 -18.26 15.39
N ASN A 260 -1.65 -17.39 15.62
CA ASN A 260 -1.17 -17.07 16.96
C ASN A 260 -2.30 -16.57 17.88
N PHE A 261 -3.28 -15.86 17.31
CA PHE A 261 -4.46 -15.39 18.02
C PHE A 261 -5.32 -16.56 18.52
N GLN A 262 -5.68 -17.49 17.63
CA GLN A 262 -6.55 -18.62 17.97
C GLN A 262 -5.87 -19.60 18.93
N LEU A 263 -4.58 -19.88 18.72
CA LEU A 263 -3.81 -20.76 19.60
C LEU A 263 -3.64 -20.17 21.01
N THR A 264 -3.56 -18.83 21.11
CA THR A 264 -3.39 -18.14 22.39
C THR A 264 -4.72 -17.92 23.13
N TYR A 265 -5.69 -17.31 22.48
CA TYR A 265 -6.99 -17.01 23.07
C TYR A 265 -8.12 -17.33 22.08
N PRO A 266 -8.63 -18.56 22.06
CA PRO A 266 -9.63 -19.00 21.09
C PRO A 266 -10.84 -18.08 21.01
N ASP A 267 -11.25 -17.76 19.79
CA ASP A 267 -12.42 -16.95 19.44
C ASP A 267 -12.42 -15.50 19.95
N TYR A 268 -11.41 -15.08 20.69
CA TYR A 268 -11.40 -13.74 21.25
C TYR A 268 -11.11 -12.67 20.20
N TYR A 269 -10.10 -12.89 19.38
CA TYR A 269 -9.60 -11.87 18.44
C TYR A 269 -10.43 -11.77 17.16
N TYR A 270 -11.32 -12.70 16.92
CA TYR A 270 -12.13 -12.75 15.70
C TYR A 270 -13.54 -12.26 15.92
N ARG A 271 -14.09 -11.62 14.89
CA ARG A 271 -15.49 -11.20 14.83
C ARG A 271 -16.34 -12.34 14.31
N LYS A 272 -17.50 -12.54 14.93
CA LYS A 272 -18.47 -13.58 14.56
C LYS A 272 -19.80 -12.93 14.17
N THR A 273 -20.46 -13.50 13.16
CA THR A 273 -21.80 -13.09 12.76
C THR A 273 -22.83 -13.67 13.75
N PRO A 274 -23.76 -12.88 14.30
CA PRO A 274 -24.82 -13.40 15.16
C PRO A 274 -25.66 -14.46 14.45
N THR A 275 -26.02 -15.53 15.13
CA THR A 275 -26.75 -16.69 14.58
C THR A 275 -28.13 -16.35 13.99
N ALA A 276 -28.70 -15.20 14.31
CA ALA A 276 -30.04 -14.75 13.85
C ALA A 276 -30.01 -14.00 12.49
N SER A 277 -28.85 -13.77 11.89
CA SER A 277 -28.71 -12.93 10.70
C SER A 277 -28.29 -13.66 9.41
N LEU A 278 -28.30 -15.00 9.41
CA LEU A 278 -28.03 -15.76 8.18
C LEU A 278 -29.34 -15.96 7.41
N PRO A 279 -29.53 -15.37 6.21
CA PRO A 279 -30.60 -15.81 5.32
C PRO A 279 -30.33 -17.26 4.90
N GLU A 280 -31.35 -18.11 4.95
CA GLU A 280 -31.28 -19.45 4.37
C GLU A 280 -30.88 -19.32 2.88
N LYS A 281 -29.69 -19.75 2.53
CA LYS A 281 -29.28 -19.85 1.13
C LYS A 281 -29.85 -21.15 0.56
N GLU A 282 -30.83 -21.01 -0.31
CA GLU A 282 -31.15 -22.03 -1.29
C GLU A 282 -29.93 -22.23 -2.23
N GLY A 283 -29.42 -23.42 -2.22
CA GLY A 283 -28.60 -24.19 -3.12
C GLY A 283 -27.69 -23.50 -4.14
N SER A 284 -26.36 -23.65 -3.97
CA SER A 284 -25.50 -24.29 -4.98
C SER A 284 -24.06 -24.43 -4.50
N GLY A 285 -23.54 -25.63 -4.52
CA GLY A 285 -22.25 -26.07 -5.02
C GLY A 285 -20.98 -25.87 -4.19
N ASN A 286 -20.49 -26.98 -3.63
CA ASN A 286 -19.09 -27.33 -3.30
C ASN A 286 -18.16 -26.23 -2.72
N GLY A 287 -18.22 -26.06 -1.42
CA GLY A 287 -17.16 -25.53 -0.58
C GLY A 287 -17.12 -26.33 0.70
N THR A 288 -15.96 -26.76 1.15
CA THR A 288 -15.74 -27.47 2.43
C THR A 288 -16.47 -26.75 3.57
N ALA A 289 -17.33 -27.49 4.26
CA ALA A 289 -18.11 -26.98 5.38
C ALA A 289 -17.21 -26.44 6.49
N PRO A 290 -17.52 -25.25 7.08
CA PRO A 290 -16.81 -24.76 8.26
C PRO A 290 -17.02 -25.69 9.44
N SER A 291 -15.94 -25.94 10.20
CA SER A 291 -15.95 -26.73 11.43
C SER A 291 -17.00 -26.15 12.41
N GLN A 292 -17.86 -27.03 12.97
CA GLN A 292 -18.86 -26.67 13.98
C GLN A 292 -18.17 -26.18 15.26
N GLY A 293 -18.16 -24.85 15.45
CA GLY A 293 -17.87 -24.23 16.74
C GLY A 293 -19.11 -24.28 17.65
N ASP A 294 -18.93 -24.11 18.91
CA ASP A 294 -19.83 -24.22 20.08
C ASP A 294 -21.19 -23.47 20.06
N GLY A 295 -21.82 -23.35 18.92
CA GLY A 295 -23.18 -22.78 18.82
C GLY A 295 -23.27 -21.24 18.76
N SER A 296 -22.16 -20.51 18.65
CA SER A 296 -22.13 -19.05 18.64
C SER A 296 -21.69 -18.48 17.27
N GLY A 297 -22.52 -18.57 16.23
CA GLY A 297 -22.30 -17.91 14.94
C GLY A 297 -21.07 -18.36 14.13
N SER A 298 -21.06 -18.09 12.83
CA SER A 298 -19.90 -18.28 11.94
C SER A 298 -18.93 -17.09 12.06
N TYR A 299 -17.65 -17.29 11.73
CA TYR A 299 -16.70 -16.18 11.62
C TYR A 299 -17.14 -15.21 10.52
N SER A 300 -17.06 -13.90 10.82
CA SER A 300 -17.26 -12.85 9.84
C SER A 300 -16.14 -12.83 8.83
N ASN A 301 -16.42 -12.40 7.60
CA ASN A 301 -15.49 -12.37 6.48
C ASN A 301 -15.49 -11.02 5.73
N GLY A 302 -15.50 -9.92 6.46
CA GLY A 302 -15.40 -8.58 5.89
C GLY A 302 -14.08 -8.35 5.13
N SER A 303 -13.03 -9.09 5.47
CA SER A 303 -11.75 -9.06 4.75
C SER A 303 -11.76 -9.76 3.39
N GLY A 304 -12.73 -10.64 3.12
CA GLY A 304 -12.70 -11.50 1.93
C GLY A 304 -11.71 -12.69 2.04
N CYS A 305 -10.85 -12.73 3.08
CA CYS A 305 -9.80 -13.74 3.28
C CYS A 305 -10.20 -14.88 4.23
N GLY A 306 -11.51 -15.07 4.46
CA GLY A 306 -12.04 -16.17 5.28
C GLY A 306 -12.22 -15.83 6.76
N ASN A 307 -11.74 -14.70 7.22
CA ASN A 307 -11.87 -14.26 8.61
C ASN A 307 -11.80 -12.73 8.74
N GLU A 308 -12.16 -12.23 9.92
CA GLU A 308 -12.14 -10.82 10.25
C GLU A 308 -11.80 -10.64 11.72
N THR A 309 -10.82 -9.80 12.02
CA THR A 309 -10.46 -9.49 13.40
C THR A 309 -11.46 -8.54 14.05
N ALA A 310 -11.63 -8.66 15.36
CA ALA A 310 -12.58 -7.88 16.15
C ALA A 310 -11.87 -6.70 16.81
N SER A 311 -11.60 -5.64 16.05
CA SER A 311 -10.85 -4.45 16.50
C SER A 311 -11.53 -3.73 17.68
N GLU A 312 -12.85 -3.82 17.80
CA GLU A 312 -13.65 -3.27 18.91
C GLU A 312 -13.40 -3.96 20.25
N LYS A 313 -12.84 -5.18 20.25
CA LYS A 313 -12.53 -5.88 21.50
C LYS A 313 -11.29 -5.28 22.17
N PRO A 314 -11.35 -5.03 23.49
CA PRO A 314 -10.30 -4.29 24.19
C PRO A 314 -8.88 -4.83 23.98
N LEU A 315 -8.71 -6.17 24.01
CA LEU A 315 -7.38 -6.76 23.82
C LEU A 315 -6.89 -6.66 22.38
N MET A 316 -7.78 -6.77 21.36
CA MET A 316 -7.39 -6.59 19.96
C MET A 316 -7.04 -5.12 19.68
N ARG A 317 -7.84 -4.17 20.17
CA ARG A 317 -7.54 -2.73 20.09
C ARG A 317 -6.18 -2.43 20.72
N ARG A 318 -5.92 -2.95 21.91
CA ARG A 318 -4.64 -2.78 22.59
C ARG A 318 -3.49 -3.40 21.80
N PHE A 319 -3.68 -4.59 21.21
CA PHE A 319 -2.70 -5.22 20.33
C PHE A 319 -2.33 -4.33 19.16
N MET A 320 -3.31 -3.78 18.44
CA MET A 320 -3.08 -2.89 17.31
C MET A 320 -2.30 -1.63 17.71
N ILE A 321 -2.70 -1.01 18.83
CA ILE A 321 -2.01 0.17 19.36
C ILE A 321 -0.55 -0.14 19.71
N GLU A 322 -0.30 -1.21 20.47
CA GLU A 322 1.07 -1.57 20.87
C GLU A 322 1.93 -2.01 19.66
N SER A 323 1.30 -2.63 18.65
CA SER A 323 1.99 -3.02 17.42
C SER A 323 2.48 -1.81 16.63
N VAL A 324 1.62 -0.82 16.34
CA VAL A 324 2.06 0.38 15.61
C VAL A 324 3.07 1.21 16.42
N LYS A 325 2.92 1.29 17.76
CA LYS A 325 3.90 1.92 18.65
C LYS A 325 5.24 1.19 18.62
N TYR A 326 5.23 -0.14 18.55
CA TYR A 326 6.44 -0.96 18.45
C TYR A 326 7.16 -0.68 17.12
N TRP A 327 6.47 -0.66 15.99
CA TRP A 327 7.07 -0.33 14.70
C TRP A 327 7.65 1.09 14.67
N TYR A 328 6.96 2.06 15.26
CA TYR A 328 7.50 3.42 15.42
C TYR A 328 8.76 3.45 16.28
N ASN A 329 8.72 2.86 17.48
CA ASN A 329 9.82 2.95 18.44
C ASN A 329 11.04 2.11 18.04
N GLU A 330 10.82 0.87 17.56
CA GLU A 330 11.89 -0.08 17.26
C GLU A 330 12.48 0.14 15.86
N TYR A 331 11.62 0.41 14.86
CA TYR A 331 12.03 0.51 13.47
C TYR A 331 11.92 1.92 12.90
N ARG A 332 11.42 2.89 13.65
CA ARG A 332 11.28 4.30 13.26
C ARG A 332 10.43 4.51 12.02
N ILE A 333 9.31 3.81 11.95
CA ILE A 333 8.33 3.97 10.87
C ILE A 333 7.64 5.33 10.99
N ASP A 334 7.51 6.07 9.88
CA ASP A 334 6.98 7.43 9.81
C ASP A 334 5.48 7.49 9.54
N GLY A 335 4.89 6.39 9.09
CA GLY A 335 3.46 6.33 8.80
C GLY A 335 2.96 4.90 8.62
N PHE A 336 1.64 4.76 8.54
CA PHE A 336 0.97 3.47 8.42
C PHE A 336 -0.15 3.53 7.39
N ARG A 337 -0.16 2.56 6.46
CA ARG A 337 -1.31 2.29 5.60
C ARG A 337 -2.05 1.07 6.15
N PHE A 338 -3.32 1.25 6.46
CA PHE A 338 -4.17 0.17 6.95
C PHE A 338 -4.88 -0.51 5.78
N ASP A 339 -4.51 -1.75 5.54
CA ASP A 339 -5.20 -2.64 4.63
C ASP A 339 -6.64 -2.84 5.09
N LEU A 340 -7.61 -2.73 4.16
CA LEU A 340 -9.03 -2.83 4.46
C LEU A 340 -9.41 -2.11 5.77
N MET A 341 -9.01 -0.84 5.91
CA MET A 341 -9.30 -0.01 7.08
C MET A 341 -10.80 -0.02 7.42
N GLY A 342 -11.65 -0.18 6.40
CA GLY A 342 -13.09 -0.34 6.53
C GLY A 342 -13.55 -1.57 7.32
N CYS A 343 -12.67 -2.50 7.67
CA CYS A 343 -12.96 -3.60 8.58
C CYS A 343 -12.78 -3.24 10.05
N HIS A 344 -12.09 -2.13 10.36
CA HIS A 344 -11.82 -1.70 11.74
C HIS A 344 -12.85 -0.70 12.23
N ASP A 345 -13.16 -0.74 13.51
CA ASP A 345 -14.08 0.22 14.11
C ASP A 345 -13.44 1.60 14.27
N ILE A 346 -14.25 2.67 14.13
CA ILE A 346 -13.84 4.08 14.20
C ILE A 346 -13.13 4.39 15.53
N GLU A 347 -13.63 3.82 16.64
CA GLU A 347 -13.07 4.08 17.97
C GLU A 347 -11.62 3.56 18.07
N THR A 348 -11.35 2.36 17.52
CA THR A 348 -10.00 1.80 17.45
C THR A 348 -9.08 2.65 16.58
N MET A 349 -9.53 3.07 15.40
CA MET A 349 -8.72 3.92 14.52
C MET A 349 -8.40 5.26 15.19
N ASN A 350 -9.36 5.89 15.84
CA ASN A 350 -9.14 7.13 16.59
C ASN A 350 -8.19 6.93 17.79
N ALA A 351 -8.30 5.80 18.50
CA ALA A 351 -7.40 5.46 19.60
C ALA A 351 -5.95 5.28 19.12
N ILE A 352 -5.74 4.60 17.99
CA ILE A 352 -4.43 4.48 17.33
C ILE A 352 -3.88 5.86 16.97
N ARG A 353 -4.67 6.72 16.33
CA ARG A 353 -4.26 8.09 15.98
C ARG A 353 -3.86 8.88 17.22
N GLN A 354 -4.66 8.79 18.28
CA GLN A 354 -4.39 9.50 19.54
C GLN A 354 -3.07 9.04 20.17
N GLU A 355 -2.85 7.73 20.28
CA GLU A 355 -1.64 7.18 20.92
C GLU A 355 -0.37 7.48 20.10
N LEU A 356 -0.44 7.39 18.76
CA LEU A 356 0.67 7.76 17.90
C LEU A 356 0.95 9.28 17.95
N SER A 357 -0.09 10.11 18.07
CA SER A 357 0.11 11.58 18.20
C SER A 357 0.82 12.00 19.48
N LYS A 358 0.75 11.19 20.54
CA LYS A 358 1.53 11.42 21.78
C LYS A 358 3.02 11.17 21.57
N LEU A 359 3.38 10.27 20.64
CA LEU A 359 4.76 9.99 20.26
C LEU A 359 5.27 11.03 19.26
N ASP A 360 4.54 11.19 18.16
CA ASP A 360 4.84 12.17 17.11
C ASP A 360 3.56 12.52 16.33
N PRO A 361 3.10 13.79 16.38
CA PRO A 361 1.92 14.20 15.63
C PRO A 361 2.09 14.17 14.10
N SER A 362 3.32 14.10 13.59
CA SER A 362 3.64 14.05 12.16
C SER A 362 3.47 12.66 11.54
N ILE A 363 3.29 11.60 12.34
CA ILE A 363 3.03 10.24 11.84
C ILE A 363 1.79 10.26 10.95
N PHE A 364 1.95 9.87 9.68
CA PHE A 364 0.85 9.85 8.73
C PHE A 364 0.12 8.52 8.74
N ILE A 365 -1.22 8.56 8.83
CA ILE A 365 -2.07 7.37 8.83
C ILE A 365 -3.08 7.50 7.69
N TYR A 366 -3.19 6.45 6.89
CA TYR A 366 -4.22 6.33 5.87
C TYR A 366 -4.55 4.85 5.62
N GLY A 367 -5.59 4.60 4.86
CA GLY A 367 -5.96 3.22 4.54
C GLY A 367 -7.07 3.12 3.50
N GLU A 368 -7.49 1.91 3.26
CA GLU A 368 -8.62 1.61 2.40
C GLU A 368 -9.92 1.79 3.17
N GLY A 369 -10.68 2.81 2.80
CA GLY A 369 -11.98 3.14 3.42
C GLY A 369 -13.13 2.24 2.95
N TRP A 370 -12.87 0.94 2.78
CA TRP A 370 -13.83 -0.10 2.38
C TRP A 370 -13.47 -1.45 3.00
N SER A 371 -14.35 -2.41 2.86
CA SER A 371 -14.15 -3.82 3.16
C SER A 371 -14.31 -4.65 1.88
N ALA A 372 -13.71 -5.83 1.81
CA ALA A 372 -13.85 -6.73 0.66
C ALA A 372 -15.15 -7.54 0.67
N GLY A 373 -15.83 -7.59 1.83
CA GLY A 373 -17.11 -8.26 2.02
C GLY A 373 -17.92 -7.62 3.13
N PRO A 374 -19.12 -8.14 3.45
CA PRO A 374 -19.92 -7.65 4.56
C PRO A 374 -19.24 -7.91 5.90
N CYS A 375 -19.03 -6.85 6.68
CA CYS A 375 -18.58 -6.95 8.06
C CYS A 375 -19.78 -7.26 9.01
N ALA A 376 -19.50 -7.87 10.15
CA ALA A 376 -20.55 -8.12 11.16
C ALA A 376 -20.94 -6.84 11.92
N LEU A 377 -20.09 -5.81 11.96
CA LEU A 377 -20.45 -4.49 12.48
C LEU A 377 -21.13 -3.63 11.41
N PRO A 378 -22.06 -2.73 11.79
CA PRO A 378 -22.67 -1.76 10.88
C PRO A 378 -21.61 -0.82 10.26
N ASN A 379 -21.81 -0.47 8.99
CA ASN A 379 -20.86 0.41 8.26
C ASN A 379 -20.64 1.77 8.95
N GLU A 380 -21.63 2.29 9.68
CA GLU A 380 -21.56 3.55 10.41
C GLU A 380 -20.59 3.52 11.59
N GLN A 381 -20.21 2.33 12.05
CA GLN A 381 -19.24 2.13 13.13
C GLN A 381 -17.83 1.81 12.61
N LEU A 382 -17.69 1.61 11.32
CA LEU A 382 -16.45 1.14 10.69
C LEU A 382 -15.66 2.28 10.03
N GLY A 383 -14.36 2.08 9.86
CA GLY A 383 -13.42 3.00 9.21
C GLY A 383 -13.65 3.14 7.69
N MET A 384 -14.94 3.13 7.29
CA MET A 384 -15.35 3.34 5.91
C MET A 384 -15.04 4.75 5.45
N LYS A 385 -14.78 4.94 4.17
CA LYS A 385 -14.53 6.24 3.53
C LYS A 385 -15.60 7.28 3.88
N ALA A 386 -16.87 6.87 3.89
CA ALA A 386 -17.99 7.73 4.27
C ALA A 386 -17.90 8.31 5.70
N ASN A 387 -17.10 7.71 6.56
CA ASN A 387 -16.93 8.08 7.97
C ASN A 387 -15.61 8.81 8.25
N ILE A 388 -14.79 9.09 7.24
CA ILE A 388 -13.45 9.69 7.41
C ILE A 388 -13.48 11.02 8.17
N SER A 389 -14.53 11.84 8.00
CA SER A 389 -14.69 13.08 8.77
C SER A 389 -14.79 12.85 10.28
N GLN A 390 -15.12 11.63 10.75
CA GLN A 390 -15.14 11.23 12.16
C GLN A 390 -13.77 10.74 12.67
N MET A 391 -12.78 10.64 11.78
CA MET A 391 -11.43 10.17 12.08
C MET A 391 -10.38 11.26 11.71
N PRO A 392 -10.31 12.36 12.50
CA PRO A 392 -9.41 13.45 12.20
C PRO A 392 -7.94 13.01 12.20
N GLY A 393 -7.19 13.41 11.16
CA GLY A 393 -5.79 13.05 10.97
C GLY A 393 -5.58 11.64 10.40
N ILE A 394 -6.64 11.00 9.90
CA ILE A 394 -6.59 9.74 9.14
C ILE A 394 -7.15 10.00 7.74
N ALA A 395 -6.46 9.49 6.71
CA ALA A 395 -6.85 9.64 5.32
C ALA A 395 -7.36 8.31 4.72
N ALA A 396 -8.05 8.40 3.59
CA ALA A 396 -8.47 7.26 2.80
C ALA A 396 -8.18 7.44 1.31
N PHE A 397 -8.03 6.34 0.60
CA PHE A 397 -7.95 6.34 -0.86
C PHE A 397 -9.25 6.81 -1.52
N SER A 398 -9.13 7.64 -2.55
CA SER A 398 -10.27 8.08 -3.35
C SER A 398 -10.41 7.27 -4.63
N ASP A 399 -11.27 6.28 -4.61
CA ASP A 399 -11.69 5.55 -5.81
C ASP A 399 -12.49 6.42 -6.79
N GLU A 400 -13.05 7.56 -6.33
CA GLU A 400 -13.76 8.50 -7.20
C GLU A 400 -12.84 9.06 -8.29
N ILE A 401 -11.67 9.57 -7.91
CA ILE A 401 -10.71 10.11 -8.90
C ILE A 401 -10.03 9.00 -9.68
N ARG A 402 -9.66 7.89 -9.03
CA ARG A 402 -9.05 6.73 -9.69
C ARG A 402 -9.92 6.23 -10.83
N ASP A 403 -11.16 5.89 -10.53
CA ASP A 403 -12.07 5.27 -11.50
C ASP A 403 -12.71 6.31 -12.44
N GLY A 404 -12.84 7.55 -11.98
CA GLY A 404 -13.17 8.67 -12.86
C GLY A 404 -12.14 8.82 -13.97
N LEU A 405 -10.85 8.70 -13.67
CA LEU A 405 -9.76 8.76 -14.66
C LEU A 405 -9.69 7.50 -15.52
N ARG A 406 -9.52 6.31 -14.92
CA ARG A 406 -9.15 5.08 -15.63
C ARG A 406 -10.31 4.12 -15.96
N GLY A 407 -11.49 4.34 -15.34
CA GLY A 407 -12.65 3.44 -15.41
C GLY A 407 -12.78 2.55 -14.16
N PRO A 408 -13.98 1.94 -13.96
CA PRO A 408 -14.33 1.24 -12.73
C PRO A 408 -13.47 -0.02 -12.50
N PHE A 409 -13.20 -0.34 -11.23
CA PHE A 409 -12.33 -1.46 -10.85
C PHE A 409 -12.88 -2.84 -11.21
N ASP A 410 -14.21 -2.98 -11.26
CA ASP A 410 -14.96 -4.24 -11.49
C ASP A 410 -15.20 -4.57 -12.96
N ASP A 411 -14.80 -3.71 -13.90
CA ASP A 411 -14.92 -3.94 -15.34
C ASP A 411 -13.70 -3.39 -16.11
N ASP A 412 -12.73 -4.24 -16.36
CA ASP A 412 -11.47 -3.89 -17.02
C ASP A 412 -11.64 -3.39 -18.47
N LYS A 413 -12.80 -3.62 -19.09
CA LYS A 413 -13.09 -3.20 -20.47
C LYS A 413 -13.79 -1.84 -20.54
N LYS A 414 -14.34 -1.36 -19.43
CA LYS A 414 -15.05 -0.10 -19.39
C LYS A 414 -14.07 1.06 -19.19
N PRO A 415 -13.94 1.99 -20.14
CA PRO A 415 -13.02 3.12 -20.01
C PRO A 415 -13.54 4.13 -18.98
N GLY A 416 -12.60 4.91 -18.42
CA GLY A 416 -12.89 6.15 -17.73
C GLY A 416 -12.74 7.37 -18.64
N TRP A 417 -12.59 8.54 -18.03
CA TRP A 417 -12.40 9.82 -18.73
C TRP A 417 -11.24 9.81 -19.72
N LEU A 418 -10.11 9.20 -19.35
CA LEU A 418 -8.93 9.06 -20.23
C LEU A 418 -9.25 8.30 -21.52
N GLY A 419 -10.21 7.39 -21.50
CA GLY A 419 -10.68 6.64 -22.67
C GLY A 419 -11.88 7.28 -23.38
N GLY A 420 -12.30 8.48 -22.96
CA GLY A 420 -13.41 9.22 -23.56
C GLY A 420 -14.80 8.85 -23.01
N ALA A 421 -14.85 8.21 -21.82
CA ALA A 421 -16.14 7.98 -21.15
C ALA A 421 -16.78 9.30 -20.75
N PRO A 422 -18.10 9.48 -20.98
CA PRO A 422 -18.83 10.69 -20.60
C PRO A 422 -19.06 10.73 -19.08
N ASP A 423 -19.42 11.94 -18.60
CA ASP A 423 -19.91 12.19 -17.23
C ASP A 423 -18.91 11.80 -16.10
N CYS A 424 -17.61 11.78 -16.40
CA CYS A 424 -16.55 11.50 -15.40
C CYS A 424 -15.99 12.78 -14.76
N GLU A 425 -16.23 13.95 -15.35
CA GLU A 425 -15.60 15.22 -14.97
C GLU A 425 -15.88 15.60 -13.51
N GLU A 426 -17.09 15.34 -13.00
CA GLU A 426 -17.45 15.68 -11.62
C GLU A 426 -16.70 14.82 -10.59
N SER A 427 -16.42 13.55 -10.91
CA SER A 427 -15.58 12.68 -10.06
C SER A 427 -14.14 13.18 -10.02
N ILE A 428 -13.60 13.65 -11.15
CA ILE A 428 -12.25 14.23 -11.23
C ILE A 428 -12.19 15.56 -10.49
N LYS A 429 -13.18 16.45 -10.66
CA LYS A 429 -13.28 17.71 -9.90
C LYS A 429 -13.34 17.46 -8.41
N PHE A 430 -14.13 16.47 -7.97
CA PHE A 430 -14.23 16.08 -6.57
C PHE A 430 -12.86 15.65 -6.02
N GLY A 431 -12.13 14.82 -6.75
CA GLY A 431 -10.77 14.43 -6.40
C GLY A 431 -9.78 15.60 -6.41
N ILE A 432 -9.83 16.49 -7.42
CA ILE A 432 -9.00 17.69 -7.47
C ILE A 432 -9.23 18.57 -6.24
N ALA A 433 -10.48 18.70 -5.78
CA ALA A 433 -10.82 19.45 -4.58
C ALA A 433 -10.39 18.75 -3.27
N GLY A 434 -9.85 17.52 -3.31
CA GLY A 434 -9.43 16.78 -2.13
C GLY A 434 -10.58 16.11 -1.37
N ALA A 435 -11.63 15.70 -2.06
CA ALA A 435 -12.84 15.05 -1.54
C ALA A 435 -13.61 15.87 -0.48
N ILE A 436 -13.36 17.16 -0.39
CA ILE A 436 -14.07 18.09 0.48
C ILE A 436 -15.34 18.65 -0.19
N ALA A 437 -16.21 19.26 0.61
CA ALA A 437 -17.32 20.03 0.09
C ALA A 437 -16.81 21.24 -0.71
N HIS A 438 -17.12 21.30 -2.00
CA HIS A 438 -16.78 22.44 -2.88
C HIS A 438 -18.01 22.91 -3.65
N PRO A 439 -18.29 24.24 -3.72
CA PRO A 439 -19.54 24.74 -4.28
C PRO A 439 -19.74 24.48 -5.78
N GLN A 440 -18.67 24.20 -6.51
CA GLN A 440 -18.69 23.93 -7.95
C GLN A 440 -18.59 22.43 -8.29
N VAL A 441 -18.77 21.51 -7.31
CA VAL A 441 -18.84 20.07 -7.55
C VAL A 441 -20.26 19.58 -7.34
N ASP A 442 -20.85 19.03 -8.40
CA ASP A 442 -22.17 18.40 -8.36
C ASP A 442 -22.04 16.96 -7.84
N MET A 443 -22.23 16.77 -6.54
CA MET A 443 -22.13 15.46 -5.90
C MET A 443 -23.12 14.42 -6.43
N ALA A 444 -24.22 14.83 -7.08
CA ALA A 444 -25.17 13.88 -7.69
C ALA A 444 -24.53 13.13 -8.86
N LYS A 445 -23.56 13.75 -9.55
CA LYS A 445 -22.84 13.20 -10.71
C LYS A 445 -21.52 12.52 -10.35
N VAL A 446 -21.02 12.69 -9.11
CA VAL A 446 -19.84 11.96 -8.66
C VAL A 446 -20.16 10.46 -8.63
N ASN A 447 -19.23 9.61 -9.09
CA ASN A 447 -19.36 8.16 -8.95
C ASN A 447 -19.45 7.79 -7.45
N TYR A 448 -19.56 6.63 -7.02
CA TYR A 448 -19.63 6.08 -5.65
C TYR A 448 -20.21 6.99 -4.55
N SER A 449 -19.55 8.12 -4.21
CA SER A 449 -19.94 8.98 -3.09
C SER A 449 -20.93 10.07 -3.50
N LYS A 450 -22.06 10.17 -2.78
CA LYS A 450 -23.08 11.21 -3.01
C LYS A 450 -23.01 12.37 -2.02
N LYS A 451 -21.99 12.36 -1.14
CA LYS A 451 -21.66 13.43 -0.19
C LYS A 451 -20.14 13.53 -0.09
N PRO A 452 -19.61 14.74 0.16
CA PRO A 452 -18.22 14.90 0.52
C PRO A 452 -17.91 14.11 1.79
N TRP A 453 -16.76 13.42 1.81
CA TRP A 453 -16.39 12.58 2.94
C TRP A 453 -15.16 13.05 3.71
N ALA A 454 -14.31 13.87 3.09
CA ALA A 454 -13.16 14.48 3.76
C ALA A 454 -13.54 15.82 4.41
N ALA A 455 -13.12 16.05 5.65
CA ALA A 455 -13.21 17.36 6.31
C ALA A 455 -12.09 18.28 5.81
N GLU A 456 -10.89 17.72 5.59
CA GLU A 456 -9.71 18.41 5.07
C GLU A 456 -9.14 17.64 3.86
N PRO A 457 -8.51 18.32 2.89
CA PRO A 457 -7.97 17.66 1.70
C PRO A 457 -6.84 16.67 2.04
N THR A 458 -6.18 16.83 3.17
CA THR A 458 -5.15 15.89 3.68
C THR A 458 -5.72 14.56 4.13
N GLN A 459 -7.04 14.42 4.19
CA GLN A 459 -7.71 13.14 4.45
C GLN A 459 -7.97 12.31 3.19
N MET A 460 -7.53 12.77 2.02
CA MET A 460 -7.70 12.09 0.75
C MET A 460 -6.36 11.71 0.14
N MET A 461 -6.18 10.42 -0.20
CA MET A 461 -5.11 9.94 -1.07
C MET A 461 -5.57 10.06 -2.54
N SER A 462 -4.84 10.87 -3.32
CA SER A 462 -5.07 11.05 -4.76
C SER A 462 -4.21 10.09 -5.54
N TYR A 463 -4.80 9.22 -6.35
CA TYR A 463 -4.06 8.20 -7.11
C TYR A 463 -4.80 7.77 -8.37
N VAL A 464 -4.10 7.08 -9.26
CA VAL A 464 -4.69 6.50 -10.48
C VAL A 464 -4.49 4.99 -10.56
N SER A 465 -3.45 4.45 -9.94
CA SER A 465 -3.26 3.01 -9.74
C SER A 465 -2.43 2.72 -8.48
N CYS A 466 -2.51 1.50 -8.00
CA CYS A 466 -1.75 0.94 -6.89
C CYS A 466 -1.33 -0.49 -7.24
N HIS A 467 -0.85 -1.26 -6.25
CA HIS A 467 -0.52 -2.67 -6.47
C HIS A 467 -1.73 -3.53 -6.84
N ASP A 468 -2.92 -3.21 -6.29
CA ASP A 468 -4.18 -3.87 -6.59
C ASP A 468 -4.71 -3.55 -7.99
N ASP A 469 -5.48 -4.45 -8.54
CA ASP A 469 -6.07 -4.38 -9.87
C ASP A 469 -5.00 -4.22 -10.98
N MET A 470 -5.43 -3.78 -12.15
CA MET A 470 -4.51 -3.44 -13.23
C MET A 470 -3.75 -2.15 -12.96
N CYS A 471 -2.43 -2.15 -13.19
CA CYS A 471 -1.68 -0.90 -13.26
C CYS A 471 -2.18 -0.02 -14.43
N LEU A 472 -1.87 1.27 -14.40
CA LEU A 472 -2.41 2.26 -15.34
C LEU A 472 -2.25 1.85 -16.81
N VAL A 473 -1.06 1.42 -17.22
CA VAL A 473 -0.75 1.03 -18.60
C VAL A 473 -1.62 -0.15 -19.05
N ASP A 474 -1.74 -1.18 -18.22
CA ASP A 474 -2.57 -2.36 -18.53
C ASP A 474 -4.05 -1.99 -18.58
N ARG A 475 -4.50 -1.14 -17.68
CA ARG A 475 -5.89 -0.66 -17.65
C ARG A 475 -6.25 0.12 -18.91
N LEU A 476 -5.41 1.05 -19.35
CA LEU A 476 -5.62 1.81 -20.58
C LEU A 476 -5.64 0.89 -21.81
N ARG A 477 -4.73 -0.09 -21.88
CA ARG A 477 -4.71 -1.08 -22.97
C ARG A 477 -5.93 -1.98 -22.97
N SER A 478 -6.43 -2.35 -21.81
CA SER A 478 -7.61 -3.21 -21.68
C SER A 478 -8.90 -2.50 -22.08
N SER A 479 -9.03 -1.22 -21.72
CA SER A 479 -10.29 -0.45 -21.88
C SER A 479 -10.36 0.40 -23.15
N ILE A 480 -9.21 0.68 -23.80
CA ILE A 480 -9.16 1.50 -25.02
C ILE A 480 -8.69 0.63 -26.21
N PRO A 481 -9.62 0.21 -27.11
CA PRO A 481 -9.29 -0.73 -28.19
C PRO A 481 -8.13 -0.30 -29.09
N ALA A 482 -7.97 1.01 -29.33
CA ALA A 482 -6.88 1.55 -30.12
C ALA A 482 -5.49 1.29 -29.53
N LEU A 483 -5.40 1.12 -28.20
CA LEU A 483 -4.15 0.85 -27.49
C LEU A 483 -3.81 -0.65 -27.36
N ALA A 484 -4.79 -1.53 -27.60
CA ALA A 484 -4.58 -2.98 -27.56
C ALA A 484 -3.60 -3.47 -28.63
N ALA A 485 -3.45 -2.73 -29.74
CA ALA A 485 -2.53 -3.03 -30.83
C ALA A 485 -1.09 -2.55 -30.58
N ALA A 486 -0.81 -1.79 -29.51
CA ALA A 486 0.53 -1.41 -29.13
C ALA A 486 1.35 -2.67 -28.78
N PRO A 487 2.58 -2.85 -29.32
CA PRO A 487 3.35 -4.06 -29.05
C PRO A 487 3.56 -4.23 -27.56
N PRO A 488 3.51 -5.48 -27.03
CA PRO A 488 3.88 -5.73 -25.66
C PRO A 488 5.31 -5.23 -25.44
N GLN A 489 5.56 -4.51 -24.35
CA GLN A 489 6.86 -3.89 -24.04
C GLN A 489 7.99 -4.92 -23.82
N HIS A 490 7.72 -6.21 -23.96
CA HIS A 490 8.65 -7.33 -23.87
C HIS A 490 8.51 -8.24 -25.09
N SER A 491 9.20 -7.94 -26.19
CA SER A 491 9.62 -9.00 -27.10
C SER A 491 10.91 -9.62 -26.52
N GLU A 492 10.77 -10.62 -25.66
CA GLU A 492 11.87 -11.56 -25.47
C GLU A 492 12.16 -12.16 -26.85
N GLN A 493 13.35 -11.91 -27.37
CA GLN A 493 13.95 -12.79 -28.33
C GLN A 493 14.02 -14.16 -27.64
N ALA A 494 13.16 -15.08 -28.08
CA ALA A 494 13.25 -16.47 -27.64
C ALA A 494 14.67 -16.93 -27.85
N ALA A 495 15.36 -17.30 -26.78
CA ALA A 495 16.66 -17.94 -26.86
C ALA A 495 16.50 -19.19 -27.75
N PRO A 496 17.41 -19.44 -28.70
CA PRO A 496 17.32 -20.61 -29.54
C PRO A 496 17.44 -21.85 -28.65
N THR A 497 16.39 -22.67 -28.63
CA THR A 497 16.44 -24.02 -28.04
C THR A 497 17.51 -24.82 -28.74
N ALA A 498 18.61 -25.11 -28.04
CA ALA A 498 19.63 -26.02 -28.49
C ALA A 498 19.05 -27.46 -28.49
N GLY A 499 19.11 -28.13 -29.65
CA GLY A 499 19.12 -29.58 -29.69
C GLY A 499 18.08 -30.25 -30.57
N ALA A 500 18.33 -30.32 -31.89
CA ALA A 500 18.09 -31.51 -32.70
C ALA A 500 18.98 -31.43 -33.94
N ALA A 501 19.82 -32.44 -34.14
CA ALA A 501 20.75 -32.58 -35.24
C ALA A 501 20.01 -32.77 -36.58
N PRO A 502 20.61 -32.36 -37.73
CA PRO A 502 19.96 -32.44 -39.02
C PRO A 502 20.21 -33.80 -39.69
N SER A 503 19.15 -34.41 -40.26
CA SER A 503 19.30 -35.43 -41.30
C SER A 503 19.26 -34.74 -42.65
N ALA A 504 20.28 -35.04 -43.47
CA ALA A 504 20.42 -34.54 -44.81
C ALA A 504 19.45 -35.14 -45.81
N LEU A 505 19.00 -34.33 -46.78
CA LEU A 505 18.83 -34.76 -48.19
C LEU A 505 18.59 -33.58 -49.12
N SER A 506 19.55 -33.40 -49.98
CA SER A 506 19.66 -32.99 -51.40
C SER A 506 18.51 -32.23 -52.08
N GLY A 507 18.87 -31.14 -52.80
CA GLY A 507 18.48 -30.98 -54.18
C GLY A 507 17.88 -29.67 -54.64
N THR A 508 18.72 -28.87 -55.31
CA THR A 508 18.49 -28.05 -56.53
C THR A 508 17.71 -26.73 -56.54
N ALA A 509 18.46 -25.78 -57.09
CA ALA A 509 18.10 -24.69 -58.02
C ALA A 509 17.52 -23.36 -57.48
N VAL A 510 18.34 -22.32 -57.67
CA VAL A 510 18.05 -20.89 -57.64
C VAL A 510 17.25 -20.50 -58.88
N PRO A 511 16.33 -19.52 -58.78
CA PRO A 511 16.54 -18.31 -59.59
C PRO A 511 16.45 -16.98 -58.81
N SER A 512 17.29 -16.07 -59.25
CA SER A 512 17.36 -14.66 -58.92
C SER A 512 16.04 -13.91 -59.15
N ALA A 513 15.64 -13.07 -58.19
CA ALA A 513 14.69 -11.99 -58.41
C ALA A 513 15.06 -10.75 -57.57
N SER A 514 15.06 -9.69 -58.29
CA SER A 514 15.36 -8.29 -58.01
C SER A 514 14.92 -7.74 -56.67
N ALA A 515 15.79 -6.89 -56.08
CA ALA A 515 15.51 -6.05 -54.93
C ALA A 515 14.38 -5.04 -55.21
N ALA A 516 13.23 -5.28 -54.57
CA ALA A 516 12.26 -4.23 -54.32
C ALA A 516 12.45 -3.71 -52.90
N ALA A 517 12.50 -2.38 -52.74
CA ALA A 517 12.60 -1.70 -51.47
C ALA A 517 11.43 -2.13 -50.52
N PRO A 518 11.67 -2.35 -49.23
CA PRO A 518 10.61 -2.75 -48.33
C PRO A 518 9.64 -1.59 -48.18
N SER A 519 8.38 -1.83 -48.57
CA SER A 519 7.24 -1.00 -48.19
C SER A 519 7.18 -0.95 -46.68
N ALA A 520 7.27 0.25 -46.10
CA ALA A 520 7.09 0.47 -44.67
C ALA A 520 5.77 -0.22 -44.20
N CYS A 521 5.91 -1.18 -43.31
CA CYS A 521 4.79 -2.00 -42.83
C CYS A 521 3.77 -1.09 -42.14
N LEU A 522 2.54 -1.00 -42.65
CA LEU A 522 1.42 -0.27 -42.03
C LEU A 522 1.17 -0.72 -40.58
N LEU A 523 1.52 -1.95 -40.23
CA LEU A 523 1.46 -2.49 -38.87
C LEU A 523 2.46 -1.82 -37.92
N CYS A 524 3.64 -1.39 -38.41
CA CYS A 524 4.64 -0.69 -37.59
C CYS A 524 4.22 0.74 -37.26
N SER A 525 3.53 1.43 -38.18
CA SER A 525 3.05 2.80 -37.95
C SER A 525 1.88 2.87 -36.95
N GLY A 526 0.98 1.87 -36.94
CA GLY A 526 -0.11 1.78 -35.99
C GLY A 526 0.36 1.54 -34.56
N GLY A 527 1.40 0.72 -34.36
CA GLY A 527 1.99 0.45 -33.05
C GLY A 527 2.63 1.67 -32.41
N ALA A 528 3.40 2.46 -33.16
CA ALA A 528 4.05 3.68 -32.66
C ALA A 528 3.03 4.78 -32.29
N ALA A 529 1.94 4.91 -33.07
CA ALA A 529 0.87 5.87 -32.77
C ALA A 529 0.11 5.49 -31.48
N ALA A 530 -0.19 4.21 -31.27
CA ALA A 530 -0.82 3.70 -30.07
C ALA A 530 0.08 3.88 -28.83
N GLU A 531 1.39 3.66 -28.98
CA GLU A 531 2.34 3.89 -27.88
C GLU A 531 2.45 5.37 -27.52
N ALA A 532 2.50 6.26 -28.49
CA ALA A 532 2.49 7.70 -28.26
C ALA A 532 1.19 8.16 -27.59
N GLU A 533 0.04 7.59 -27.97
CA GLU A 533 -1.26 7.86 -27.29
C GLU A 533 -1.21 7.37 -25.84
N LEU A 534 -0.73 6.15 -25.58
CA LEU A 534 -0.59 5.58 -24.25
C LEU A 534 0.26 6.48 -23.33
N ILE A 535 1.41 6.95 -23.83
CA ILE A 535 2.28 7.87 -23.10
C ILE A 535 1.53 9.16 -22.76
N ARG A 536 0.86 9.80 -23.71
CA ARG A 536 0.10 11.05 -23.45
C ARG A 536 -0.95 10.83 -22.36
N LEU A 537 -1.70 9.74 -22.41
CA LEU A 537 -2.73 9.42 -21.40
C LEU A 537 -2.15 9.15 -20.04
N ALA A 538 -0.99 8.46 -19.95
CA ALA A 538 -0.30 8.22 -18.69
C ALA A 538 0.20 9.54 -18.06
N LEU A 539 0.78 10.44 -18.85
CA LEU A 539 1.21 11.75 -18.38
C LEU A 539 0.02 12.63 -17.94
N LEU A 540 -1.08 12.61 -18.70
CA LEU A 540 -2.30 13.34 -18.38
C LEU A 540 -2.93 12.85 -17.06
N ALA A 541 -2.98 11.53 -16.85
CA ALA A 541 -3.48 10.92 -15.62
C ALA A 541 -2.69 11.39 -14.40
N GLN A 542 -1.37 11.34 -14.49
CA GLN A 542 -0.51 11.72 -13.38
C GLN A 542 -0.52 13.24 -13.13
N THR A 543 -0.75 14.04 -14.19
CA THR A 543 -0.95 15.48 -14.00
C THR A 543 -2.20 15.75 -13.17
N ALA A 544 -3.30 15.04 -13.40
CA ALA A 544 -4.50 15.16 -12.58
C ALA A 544 -4.25 14.79 -11.11
N VAL A 545 -3.50 13.72 -10.85
CA VAL A 545 -3.13 13.28 -9.50
C VAL A 545 -2.24 14.31 -8.79
N MET A 546 -1.19 14.78 -9.45
CA MET A 546 -0.20 15.68 -8.83
C MET A 546 -0.68 17.12 -8.69
N THR A 547 -1.71 17.53 -9.43
CA THR A 547 -2.31 18.87 -9.30
C THR A 547 -3.55 18.90 -8.40
N ALA A 548 -4.00 17.75 -7.90
CA ALA A 548 -5.07 17.64 -6.91
C ALA A 548 -4.63 18.13 -5.52
N GLN A 549 -5.60 18.57 -4.71
CA GLN A 549 -5.35 19.09 -3.35
C GLN A 549 -5.16 17.98 -2.30
N GLY A 550 -5.51 16.74 -2.61
CA GLY A 550 -5.22 15.56 -1.78
C GLY A 550 -3.73 15.22 -1.72
N VAL A 551 -3.38 14.20 -0.95
CA VAL A 551 -2.03 13.66 -0.85
C VAL A 551 -1.78 12.75 -2.06
N PRO A 552 -0.80 13.06 -2.94
CA PRO A 552 -0.54 12.26 -4.12
C PRO A 552 0.14 10.93 -3.75
N PHE A 553 -0.31 9.89 -4.43
CA PHE A 553 0.20 8.54 -4.30
C PHE A 553 0.42 7.96 -5.70
N MET A 554 1.52 7.25 -5.90
CA MET A 554 1.86 6.61 -7.16
C MET A 554 2.44 5.22 -6.95
N LEU A 555 2.07 4.29 -7.82
CA LEU A 555 2.65 2.95 -7.87
C LEU A 555 4.08 3.00 -8.45
N SER A 556 5.01 2.29 -7.82
CA SER A 556 6.38 2.16 -8.35
C SER A 556 6.39 1.63 -9.79
N GLY A 557 7.13 2.34 -10.65
CA GLY A 557 7.26 2.02 -12.06
C GLY A 557 6.24 2.71 -12.96
N GLU A 558 5.28 3.49 -12.47
CA GLU A 558 4.44 4.33 -13.33
C GLU A 558 5.29 5.28 -14.16
N GLU A 559 6.34 5.84 -13.57
CA GLU A 559 7.34 6.68 -14.21
C GLU A 559 8.20 5.93 -15.25
N LEU A 560 8.05 4.61 -15.32
CA LEU A 560 8.69 3.69 -16.27
C LEU A 560 7.67 3.01 -17.19
N LEU A 561 6.41 3.46 -17.21
CA LEU A 561 5.31 2.84 -17.93
C LEU A 561 5.11 1.36 -17.53
N ARG A 562 5.12 1.08 -16.22
CA ARG A 562 4.95 -0.26 -15.67
C ARG A 562 3.73 -0.97 -16.26
N ASN A 563 3.91 -2.24 -16.64
CA ASN A 563 2.82 -3.13 -16.99
C ASN A 563 3.00 -4.49 -16.30
N LYS A 564 1.90 -5.15 -16.02
CA LYS A 564 1.80 -6.49 -15.45
C LYS A 564 1.20 -7.48 -16.46
N LYS A 565 1.38 -7.20 -17.75
CA LYS A 565 0.94 -8.04 -18.88
C LYS A 565 -0.56 -8.36 -18.86
N LEU A 566 -1.37 -7.35 -18.50
CA LEU A 566 -2.82 -7.43 -18.37
C LEU A 566 -3.31 -8.39 -17.27
N VAL A 567 -2.47 -8.75 -16.32
CA VAL A 567 -2.89 -9.53 -15.15
C VAL A 567 -3.60 -8.59 -14.17
N HIS A 568 -4.89 -8.84 -13.91
CA HIS A 568 -5.73 -8.02 -13.06
C HIS A 568 -5.26 -8.11 -11.60
N ASN A 569 -5.20 -9.31 -11.04
CA ASN A 569 -4.74 -9.55 -9.67
C ASN A 569 -3.47 -10.40 -9.68
N SER A 570 -2.33 -9.77 -9.37
CA SER A 570 -1.00 -10.36 -9.52
C SER A 570 -0.33 -10.76 -8.20
N PHE A 571 -1.10 -10.92 -7.11
CA PHE A 571 -0.58 -11.09 -5.74
C PHE A 571 0.34 -12.31 -5.54
N GLU A 572 0.15 -13.38 -6.32
CA GLU A 572 0.97 -14.61 -6.33
C GLU A 572 1.59 -14.90 -7.71
N SER A 573 1.49 -13.94 -8.65
CA SER A 573 2.09 -14.08 -9.97
C SER A 573 3.61 -14.01 -9.89
N PRO A 574 4.34 -14.69 -10.80
CA PRO A 574 5.81 -14.74 -10.74
C PRO A 574 6.44 -13.35 -10.95
N ASP A 575 7.73 -13.24 -10.61
CA ASP A 575 8.52 -12.02 -10.80
C ASP A 575 8.40 -11.44 -12.21
N SER A 576 8.37 -12.28 -13.24
CA SER A 576 8.24 -11.86 -14.65
C SER A 576 6.97 -11.07 -14.97
N ILE A 577 5.95 -11.11 -14.09
CA ILE A 577 4.73 -10.29 -14.17
C ILE A 577 4.89 -9.03 -13.32
N ASN A 578 5.44 -9.16 -12.12
CA ASN A 578 5.44 -8.10 -11.11
C ASN A 578 6.66 -7.17 -11.16
N GLN A 579 7.81 -7.65 -11.64
CA GLN A 579 9.07 -6.91 -11.66
C GLN A 579 9.02 -5.63 -12.50
N LEU A 580 9.78 -4.62 -12.10
CA LEU A 580 9.96 -3.40 -12.89
C LEU A 580 10.88 -3.64 -14.10
N ASP A 581 10.52 -3.10 -15.26
CA ASP A 581 11.43 -3.02 -16.40
C ASP A 581 12.28 -1.74 -16.34
N TRP A 582 13.45 -1.85 -15.72
CA TRP A 582 14.39 -0.74 -15.58
C TRP A 582 14.93 -0.20 -16.91
N GLN A 583 14.89 -0.99 -18.00
CA GLN A 583 15.30 -0.53 -19.33
C GLN A 583 14.37 0.56 -19.87
N ASN A 584 13.14 0.63 -19.36
CA ASN A 584 12.19 1.68 -19.74
C ASN A 584 12.63 3.08 -19.31
N LYS A 585 13.50 3.20 -18.30
CA LYS A 585 14.10 4.50 -17.94
C LYS A 585 14.94 5.08 -19.08
N GLU A 586 15.62 4.21 -19.83
CA GLU A 586 16.44 4.59 -21.00
C GLU A 586 15.60 4.65 -22.28
N ARG A 587 14.59 3.79 -22.40
CA ARG A 587 13.69 3.73 -23.57
C ARG A 587 12.72 4.91 -23.61
N TYR A 588 12.24 5.37 -22.46
CA TYR A 588 11.27 6.46 -22.31
C TYR A 588 11.78 7.56 -21.35
N PRO A 589 12.95 8.16 -21.62
CA PRO A 589 13.53 9.14 -20.68
C PRO A 589 12.65 10.38 -20.51
N GLN A 590 11.84 10.72 -21.52
CA GLN A 590 10.89 11.82 -21.48
C GLN A 590 9.76 11.57 -20.46
N VAL A 591 9.32 10.31 -20.26
CA VAL A 591 8.31 9.95 -19.29
C VAL A 591 8.87 10.14 -17.87
N PHE A 592 10.03 9.52 -17.60
CA PHE A 592 10.70 9.67 -16.30
C PHE A 592 10.96 11.14 -15.96
N LYS A 593 11.46 11.90 -16.94
CA LYS A 593 11.70 13.35 -16.77
C LYS A 593 10.41 14.10 -16.43
N TYR A 594 9.32 13.81 -17.14
CA TYR A 594 8.03 14.47 -16.88
C TYR A 594 7.54 14.23 -15.45
N TYR A 595 7.65 12.99 -14.94
CA TYR A 595 7.28 12.68 -13.55
C TYR A 595 8.16 13.44 -12.54
N CYS A 596 9.46 13.52 -12.78
CA CYS A 596 10.37 14.30 -11.95
C CYS A 596 9.98 15.79 -11.92
N ASP A 597 9.75 16.38 -13.09
CA ASP A 597 9.39 17.79 -13.22
C ASP A 597 8.01 18.10 -12.61
N LEU A 598 7.05 17.18 -12.75
CA LEU A 598 5.71 17.33 -12.20
C LEU A 598 5.72 17.29 -10.68
N ILE A 599 6.49 16.37 -10.08
CA ILE A 599 6.70 16.31 -8.62
C ILE A 599 7.42 17.57 -8.14
N ALA A 600 8.43 18.04 -8.86
CA ALA A 600 9.14 19.28 -8.56
C ALA A 600 8.18 20.49 -8.60
N LEU A 601 7.37 20.60 -9.64
CA LEU A 601 6.35 21.66 -9.78
C LEU A 601 5.40 21.68 -8.57
N ARG A 602 4.86 20.52 -8.15
CA ARG A 602 4.01 20.43 -6.97
C ARG A 602 4.74 20.89 -5.69
N LYS A 603 6.00 20.49 -5.52
CA LYS A 603 6.79 20.84 -4.33
C LYS A 603 7.20 22.30 -4.31
N ASN A 604 7.46 22.91 -5.47
CA ASN A 604 7.82 24.32 -5.59
C ASN A 604 6.63 25.23 -5.37
N HIS A 605 5.41 24.79 -5.74
CA HIS A 605 4.20 25.61 -5.72
C HIS A 605 3.20 25.18 -4.63
N PRO A 606 3.17 25.88 -3.49
CA PRO A 606 2.22 25.60 -2.39
C PRO A 606 0.75 25.64 -2.79
N ALA A 607 0.41 26.30 -3.88
CA ALA A 607 -0.94 26.37 -4.43
C ALA A 607 -1.53 24.95 -4.71
N PHE A 608 -0.71 23.97 -5.08
CA PHE A 608 -1.16 22.60 -5.33
C PHE A 608 -1.36 21.75 -4.07
N ARG A 609 -1.02 22.28 -2.87
CA ARG A 609 -1.02 21.53 -1.61
C ARG A 609 -1.44 22.41 -0.43
N LEU A 610 -2.62 23.00 -0.56
CA LEU A 610 -3.15 23.97 0.42
C LEU A 610 -3.38 23.35 1.80
N GLY A 611 -3.73 22.07 1.88
CA GLY A 611 -3.84 21.31 3.11
C GLY A 611 -5.02 21.70 4.03
N ASP A 612 -5.82 22.68 3.65
CA ASP A 612 -6.91 23.27 4.42
C ASP A 612 -8.14 23.46 3.53
N ALA A 613 -9.29 22.96 3.97
CA ALA A 613 -10.52 22.99 3.19
C ALA A 613 -11.07 24.40 2.96
N HIS A 614 -10.84 25.33 3.89
CA HIS A 614 -11.23 26.75 3.70
C HIS A 614 -10.38 27.40 2.61
N LEU A 615 -9.07 27.15 2.62
CA LEU A 615 -8.16 27.66 1.59
C LEU A 615 -8.50 27.07 0.21
N VAL A 616 -8.81 25.78 0.13
CA VAL A 616 -9.24 25.17 -1.13
C VAL A 616 -10.50 25.83 -1.66
N ARG A 617 -11.56 25.98 -0.84
CA ARG A 617 -12.81 26.65 -1.26
C ARG A 617 -12.60 28.11 -1.67
N LYS A 618 -11.62 28.79 -1.08
CA LYS A 618 -11.32 30.20 -1.39
C LYS A 618 -10.54 30.35 -2.69
N HIS A 619 -9.55 29.51 -2.91
CA HIS A 619 -8.56 29.70 -3.95
C HIS A 619 -8.74 28.80 -5.18
N LEU A 620 -9.34 27.60 -5.05
CA LEU A 620 -9.68 26.73 -6.16
C LEU A 620 -10.98 27.19 -6.83
N GLU A 621 -10.95 27.35 -8.14
CA GLU A 621 -12.11 27.71 -8.97
C GLU A 621 -12.11 26.85 -10.22
N PHE A 622 -13.16 26.06 -10.44
CA PHE A 622 -13.35 25.34 -11.69
C PHE A 622 -13.85 26.29 -12.78
N LEU A 623 -13.25 26.18 -13.95
CA LEU A 623 -13.60 26.97 -15.12
C LEU A 623 -14.58 26.20 -16.00
N ASP A 624 -15.44 26.93 -16.74
CA ASP A 624 -16.29 26.31 -17.75
C ASP A 624 -15.44 25.70 -18.86
N ALA A 625 -15.68 24.44 -19.15
CA ALA A 625 -14.94 23.69 -20.14
C ALA A 625 -15.88 22.78 -20.95
N PRO A 626 -15.53 22.44 -22.19
CA PRO A 626 -16.25 21.47 -22.99
C PRO A 626 -16.22 20.07 -22.38
N ALA A 627 -17.12 19.18 -22.79
CA ALA A 627 -17.09 17.77 -22.42
C ALA A 627 -15.73 17.15 -22.72
N GLY A 628 -15.26 16.25 -21.85
CA GLY A 628 -13.94 15.64 -21.94
C GLY A 628 -12.79 16.55 -21.48
N VAL A 629 -13.08 17.73 -20.92
CA VAL A 629 -12.08 18.67 -20.40
C VAL A 629 -12.41 19.03 -18.94
N VAL A 630 -11.38 18.98 -18.09
CA VAL A 630 -11.43 19.54 -16.75
C VAL A 630 -10.47 20.72 -16.66
N ALA A 631 -10.98 21.91 -16.31
CA ALA A 631 -10.18 23.12 -16.18
C ALA A 631 -10.43 23.78 -14.83
N PHE A 632 -9.35 24.24 -14.18
CA PHE A 632 -9.45 24.94 -12.91
C PHE A 632 -8.35 25.98 -12.76
N ARG A 633 -8.57 26.90 -11.83
CA ARG A 633 -7.64 27.95 -11.47
C ARG A 633 -7.38 27.92 -9.96
N LEU A 634 -6.12 28.03 -9.59
CA LEU A 634 -5.67 28.37 -8.24
C LEU A 634 -5.34 29.86 -8.23
N LYS A 635 -6.13 30.68 -7.53
CA LYS A 635 -6.12 32.15 -7.65
C LYS A 635 -5.58 32.84 -6.41
N ASP A 636 -5.18 34.09 -6.59
CA ASP A 636 -4.86 35.05 -5.52
C ASP A 636 -3.71 34.55 -4.62
N TYR A 637 -2.58 34.13 -5.22
CA TYR A 637 -1.38 33.64 -4.50
C TYR A 637 -1.73 32.51 -3.51
N ALA A 638 -2.47 31.52 -4.00
CA ALA A 638 -2.94 30.38 -3.21
C ALA A 638 -1.80 29.75 -2.42
N GLY A 639 -1.97 29.50 -1.11
CA GLY A 639 -0.91 28.94 -0.27
C GLY A 639 0.30 29.86 -0.08
N ARG A 640 0.22 31.14 -0.42
CA ARG A 640 1.35 32.10 -0.50
C ARG A 640 2.35 31.74 -1.60
N ASP A 641 1.85 31.21 -2.70
CA ASP A 641 2.65 30.92 -3.90
C ASP A 641 3.19 32.23 -4.52
N ASP A 642 4.32 32.13 -5.22
CA ASP A 642 4.89 33.26 -5.95
C ASP A 642 4.07 33.60 -7.20
N TRP A 643 3.30 32.65 -7.73
CA TRP A 643 2.41 32.85 -8.85
C TRP A 643 1.03 33.31 -8.38
N ARG A 644 0.55 34.39 -8.98
CA ARG A 644 -0.75 34.97 -8.60
C ARG A 644 -1.90 34.05 -8.95
N ASN A 645 -1.88 33.50 -10.16
CA ASN A 645 -2.85 32.54 -10.64
C ASN A 645 -2.13 31.38 -11.34
N ILE A 646 -2.60 30.17 -11.10
CA ILE A 646 -2.20 28.98 -11.84
C ILE A 646 -3.45 28.43 -12.51
N ILE A 647 -3.42 28.24 -13.82
CA ILE A 647 -4.52 27.62 -14.57
C ILE A 647 -4.05 26.24 -15.02
N VAL A 648 -4.80 25.23 -14.69
CA VAL A 648 -4.58 23.84 -15.13
C VAL A 648 -5.74 23.43 -16.03
N ILE A 649 -5.44 22.92 -17.21
CA ILE A 649 -6.42 22.42 -18.17
C ILE A 649 -6.00 21.00 -18.57
N LEU A 650 -6.90 20.07 -18.34
CA LEU A 650 -6.73 18.64 -18.64
C LEU A 650 -7.69 18.30 -19.77
N ASN A 651 -7.19 17.85 -20.92
CA ASN A 651 -7.97 17.50 -22.10
C ASN A 651 -7.82 16.01 -22.44
N ALA A 652 -8.89 15.23 -22.24
CA ALA A 652 -8.92 13.81 -22.65
C ALA A 652 -9.39 13.62 -24.09
N ASN A 653 -9.91 14.65 -24.76
CA ASN A 653 -10.38 14.56 -26.14
C ASN A 653 -9.22 14.23 -27.09
N ARG A 654 -9.51 13.48 -28.13
CA ARG A 654 -8.58 13.17 -29.23
C ARG A 654 -8.35 14.32 -30.19
N GLU A 655 -8.96 15.46 -29.93
CA GLU A 655 -8.89 16.68 -30.72
C GLU A 655 -8.38 17.86 -29.89
N THR A 656 -7.77 18.82 -30.56
CA THR A 656 -7.41 20.09 -29.94
C THR A 656 -8.67 20.80 -29.48
N THR A 657 -8.72 21.18 -28.21
CA THR A 657 -9.91 21.79 -27.63
C THR A 657 -9.61 23.24 -27.21
N THR A 658 -10.56 24.15 -27.52
CA THR A 658 -10.48 25.55 -27.07
C THR A 658 -11.18 25.69 -25.74
N VAL A 659 -10.50 26.31 -24.77
CA VAL A 659 -11.03 26.55 -23.41
C VAL A 659 -11.01 28.04 -23.09
N SER A 660 -12.08 28.53 -22.50
CA SER A 660 -12.16 29.91 -22.00
C SER A 660 -11.35 30.05 -20.72
N ILE A 661 -10.52 31.10 -20.66
CA ILE A 661 -9.71 31.42 -19.48
C ILE A 661 -9.93 32.89 -19.07
N PRO A 662 -9.70 33.29 -17.82
CA PRO A 662 -9.73 34.69 -17.45
C PRO A 662 -8.81 35.52 -18.36
N LYS A 663 -9.25 36.74 -18.67
CA LYS A 663 -8.44 37.65 -19.52
C LYS A 663 -7.10 37.94 -18.85
N GLY A 664 -6.01 37.63 -19.52
CA GLY A 664 -4.67 37.81 -18.97
C GLY A 664 -3.54 37.61 -19.97
N MET A 665 -2.34 37.70 -19.45
CA MET A 665 -1.11 37.25 -20.08
C MET A 665 -0.51 36.17 -19.21
N TYR A 666 -0.36 34.99 -19.74
CA TYR A 666 0.07 33.81 -19.01
C TYR A 666 1.34 33.22 -19.57
N THR A 667 2.26 32.82 -18.71
CA THR A 667 3.41 32.00 -19.06
C THR A 667 2.99 30.53 -19.15
N VAL A 668 3.45 29.84 -20.18
CA VAL A 668 3.21 28.40 -20.37
C VAL A 668 4.23 27.61 -19.57
N VAL A 669 3.78 26.84 -18.59
CA VAL A 669 4.62 25.99 -17.74
C VAL A 669 4.62 24.54 -18.21
N CYS A 670 3.46 24.00 -18.51
CA CYS A 670 3.31 22.63 -19.03
C CYS A 670 2.56 22.66 -20.34
N LYS A 671 3.09 22.00 -21.35
CA LYS A 671 2.46 21.82 -22.66
C LYS A 671 3.05 20.60 -23.38
N ASP A 672 2.18 19.82 -24.03
CA ASP A 672 2.56 18.70 -24.91
C ASP A 672 3.55 17.68 -24.29
N GLY A 673 3.37 17.40 -22.97
CA GLY A 673 4.22 16.46 -22.25
C GLY A 673 5.57 17.01 -21.80
N GLU A 674 5.75 18.34 -21.83
CA GLU A 674 6.93 19.02 -21.32
C GLU A 674 6.58 20.01 -20.23
N ILE A 675 7.37 20.07 -19.16
CA ILE A 675 7.26 21.03 -18.06
C ILE A 675 8.52 21.89 -18.03
N ASN A 676 8.31 23.23 -18.02
CA ASN A 676 9.41 24.21 -17.95
C ASN A 676 8.93 25.46 -17.19
N GLU A 677 9.25 25.57 -15.91
CA GLU A 677 8.92 26.74 -15.07
C GLU A 677 9.64 28.01 -15.52
N GLN A 678 10.73 27.90 -16.27
CA GLN A 678 11.50 29.02 -16.82
C GLN A 678 11.12 29.36 -18.27
N SER A 679 9.98 28.92 -18.74
CA SER A 679 9.52 29.13 -20.11
C SER A 679 9.29 30.62 -20.41
N ASN A 680 9.67 31.04 -21.60
CA ASN A 680 9.36 32.37 -22.14
C ASN A 680 8.12 32.38 -23.04
N SER A 681 7.46 31.23 -23.24
CA SER A 681 6.25 31.13 -24.05
C SER A 681 5.07 31.79 -23.33
N LYS A 682 4.37 32.70 -24.03
CA LYS A 682 3.27 33.48 -23.49
C LYS A 682 1.97 33.23 -24.26
N ILE A 683 0.86 33.20 -23.54
CA ILE A 683 -0.50 33.19 -24.07
C ILE A 683 -1.19 34.46 -23.66
N PHE A 684 -1.87 35.10 -24.60
CA PHE A 684 -2.61 36.36 -24.38
C PHE A 684 -4.08 36.14 -24.74
N GLY A 685 -4.98 36.64 -23.92
CA GLY A 685 -6.40 36.66 -24.31
C GLY A 685 -7.36 36.15 -23.26
N ARG A 686 -8.50 35.61 -23.74
CA ARG A 686 -9.59 35.04 -22.96
C ARG A 686 -9.86 33.58 -23.27
N SER A 687 -9.06 32.99 -24.10
CA SER A 687 -9.15 31.58 -24.48
C SER A 687 -7.77 31.06 -24.87
N THR A 688 -7.60 29.76 -24.78
CA THR A 688 -6.41 29.03 -25.21
C THR A 688 -6.81 27.69 -25.80
N THR A 689 -5.91 27.11 -26.60
CA THR A 689 -6.07 25.75 -27.12
C THR A 689 -5.22 24.77 -26.35
N VAL A 690 -5.75 23.58 -26.12
CA VAL A 690 -5.04 22.46 -25.50
C VAL A 690 -5.00 21.29 -26.48
N SER A 691 -3.82 20.72 -26.64
CA SER A 691 -3.59 19.62 -27.57
C SER A 691 -4.37 18.36 -27.17
N PRO A 692 -4.57 17.40 -28.10
CA PRO A 692 -5.26 16.16 -27.80
C PRO A 692 -4.59 15.39 -26.66
N GLN A 693 -5.40 14.86 -25.74
CA GLN A 693 -4.97 13.98 -24.65
C GLN A 693 -3.75 14.51 -23.91
N SER A 694 -3.82 15.77 -23.49
CA SER A 694 -2.70 16.45 -22.85
C SER A 694 -3.14 17.43 -21.78
N ALA A 695 -2.17 17.88 -20.99
CA ALA A 695 -2.34 18.94 -20.00
C ALA A 695 -1.71 20.24 -20.47
N LEU A 696 -2.30 21.38 -20.06
CA LEU A 696 -1.74 22.70 -20.17
C LEU A 696 -1.74 23.37 -18.80
N ILE A 697 -0.58 23.82 -18.33
CA ILE A 697 -0.44 24.57 -17.09
C ILE A 697 0.11 25.95 -17.41
N LEU A 698 -0.57 26.97 -16.92
CA LEU A 698 -0.29 28.38 -17.15
C LEU A 698 -0.17 29.13 -15.83
N HIS A 699 0.66 30.18 -15.77
CA HIS A 699 0.64 31.13 -14.63
C HIS A 699 0.78 32.58 -15.09
N ASP A 700 0.37 33.53 -14.22
CA ASP A 700 0.57 34.98 -14.38
C ASP A 700 1.32 35.59 -13.20
#